data_1ee6fec64b6bd2e66f038d4688097fbb
#
_entry.id   1ee6fec64b6bd2e66f038d4688097fbb
#
_cell.length_a   1.000
_cell.length_b   1.000
_cell.length_c   1.000
_cell.angle_alpha   90.00
_cell.angle_beta   90.00
_cell.angle_gamma   90.00
#
_symmetry.space_group_name_H-M   'P 1'
#
loop_
_entity.id
_entity.type
_entity.pdbx_description
1 polymer ?
#
loop_
_entity_poly.entity_id
_entity_poly.type
_entity_poly.pdbx_seq_one_letter_code
_entity_poly.pdbx_strand_id
1 'polypeptide(L)'
;YLNQIYYGNQSYGIEAAAETYFGKTAIKLDLAESALLAGIPQSPADYDPIQNLKSSKVRQLEVLTAMVNQGYISEQQATDAYNETFKFASQRTDIQAPHFVFYVRDLLEQKYGARFLYEGGLTIKTTLDLGLQDQAQQIVQQQLAKLPPAKNVNNGALVALDPKTGQILAMVGSRDYNEDLPNGTMDGKFNATTAPLQPGSSFKPFEYTADFLKGKTPASLVDDAKVTNEFPNFDGTFYRPENYDKKYHGRVTYRTALGNSFNIPAVKVLKDAGIHQTLQLTHSMGISTINDESQLGLSMALGSNEVTPLDITSAYGVFANGGQRVPPTPILSITDYTGKVIEQFQQPAPTQVIKPEYAYLMTSILSDDNARQIEFGKNSVLVLPDRPAAVKTGTTEEFRANWTIGYTPSLVVGVWVGNSNHEPMKNIIGIDGAGPIWHDFMEYALKGKPAEQFVKPPNIVTMRVSSVTGLLPNPGEPSYEEVFVKGTEPRTRSNYYVAPTAQQLQATATAVSAYATAYAEGTPLPPGVSLTPPALPTPLGTPHPAQSPLPSNPAASIAASAAASPPPAAPTPVATSAPKLAGKITVPNLVGLPEPQADAALRGIGLVSGSVSFSNPTGSNAAVGTVIGQAPAPGAQVEVSTAVAVVVKR
;
A
#
# COMPACT_ATOMS: atom_id res chain seq x y z
N TYR A 1 36.68 27.89 6.51
CA TYR A 1 36.73 26.58 5.85
C TYR A 1 36.34 25.48 6.84
N LEU A 2 37.11 25.21 7.90
CA LEU A 2 36.89 24.14 8.86
C LEU A 2 35.52 24.16 9.55
N ASN A 3 34.89 25.31 9.69
CA ASN A 3 33.57 25.45 10.32
C ASN A 3 32.40 25.23 9.36
N GLN A 4 32.65 24.93 8.09
CA GLN A 4 31.59 24.81 7.09
C GLN A 4 31.73 23.56 6.21
N ILE A 5 32.92 22.92 6.19
CA ILE A 5 33.15 21.74 5.36
C ILE A 5 32.37 20.53 5.91
N TYR A 6 31.95 19.64 5.00
CA TYR A 6 31.24 18.43 5.35
C TYR A 6 32.21 17.31 5.80
N TYR A 7 31.97 16.76 6.98
CA TYR A 7 32.76 15.71 7.61
C TYR A 7 32.06 14.32 7.59
N GLY A 8 30.98 14.15 6.83
CA GLY A 8 30.17 12.93 6.89
C GLY A 8 29.19 12.94 8.07
N ASN A 9 28.30 11.91 8.15
CA ASN A 9 27.32 11.74 9.22
C ASN A 9 26.56 13.03 9.60
N GLN A 10 26.16 13.80 8.57
CA GLN A 10 25.44 15.09 8.69
C GLN A 10 26.21 16.19 9.44
N SER A 11 27.50 16.04 9.62
CA SER A 11 28.34 17.01 10.35
C SER A 11 28.94 18.05 9.41
N TYR A 12 28.43 19.27 9.46
CA TYR A 12 29.01 20.44 8.80
C TYR A 12 29.79 21.27 9.82
N GLY A 13 31.08 21.42 9.58
CA GLY A 13 32.02 22.09 10.47
C GLY A 13 32.61 21.18 11.55
N ILE A 14 33.81 21.57 12.01
CA ILE A 14 34.63 20.77 12.92
C ILE A 14 33.97 20.57 14.30
N GLU A 15 33.21 21.52 14.80
CA GLU A 15 32.51 21.37 16.07
C GLU A 15 31.45 20.29 16.00
N ALA A 16 30.60 20.33 14.95
CA ALA A 16 29.61 19.28 14.73
C ALA A 16 30.26 17.90 14.50
N ALA A 17 31.39 17.85 13.80
CA ALA A 17 32.13 16.60 13.61
C ALA A 17 32.71 16.06 14.94
N ALA A 18 33.29 16.91 15.77
CA ALA A 18 33.84 16.53 17.07
C ALA A 18 32.74 15.96 18.00
N GLU A 19 31.58 16.59 18.01
CA GLU A 19 30.40 16.12 18.77
C GLU A 19 29.87 14.79 18.21
N THR A 20 29.71 14.71 16.88
CA THR A 20 29.16 13.52 16.23
C THR A 20 30.05 12.28 16.40
N TYR A 21 31.35 12.43 16.16
CA TYR A 21 32.25 11.29 16.20
C TYR A 21 32.76 10.93 17.60
N PHE A 22 32.97 11.93 18.46
CA PHE A 22 33.63 11.77 19.77
C PHE A 22 32.84 12.25 20.98
N GLY A 23 31.69 12.94 20.77
CA GLY A 23 30.89 13.49 21.86
C GLY A 23 31.63 14.61 22.64
N LYS A 24 32.52 15.33 21.97
CA LYS A 24 33.37 16.37 22.52
C LYS A 24 33.27 17.67 21.74
N THR A 25 33.54 18.81 22.36
CA THR A 25 33.78 20.04 21.61
C THR A 25 35.11 19.98 20.87
N ALA A 26 35.25 20.67 19.73
CA ALA A 26 36.44 20.60 18.88
C ALA A 26 37.72 20.96 19.63
N ILE A 27 37.66 21.91 20.60
CA ILE A 27 38.82 22.32 21.42
C ILE A 27 39.33 21.19 22.35
N LYS A 28 38.54 20.14 22.57
CA LYS A 28 38.88 18.98 23.41
C LYS A 28 39.39 17.79 22.64
N LEU A 29 39.46 17.87 21.32
CA LEU A 29 40.03 16.85 20.51
C LEU A 29 41.55 16.72 20.76
N ASP A 30 42.04 15.50 20.89
CA ASP A 30 43.47 15.22 20.91
C ASP A 30 44.07 15.18 19.50
N LEU A 31 45.36 14.88 19.42
CA LEU A 31 46.07 14.82 18.13
C LEU A 31 45.53 13.68 17.24
N ALA A 32 45.27 12.52 17.82
CA ALA A 32 44.78 11.34 17.07
C ALA A 32 43.39 11.61 16.48
N GLU A 33 42.48 12.11 17.28
CA GLU A 33 41.11 12.45 16.88
C GLU A 33 41.10 13.59 15.84
N SER A 34 41.90 14.63 16.05
CA SER A 34 42.01 15.77 15.12
C SER A 34 42.56 15.33 13.74
N ALA A 35 43.59 14.47 13.75
CA ALA A 35 44.16 13.95 12.51
C ALA A 35 43.20 12.99 11.76
N LEU A 36 42.39 12.21 12.49
CA LEU A 36 41.34 11.37 11.90
C LEU A 36 40.28 12.24 11.21
N LEU A 37 39.72 13.23 11.91
CA LEU A 37 38.71 14.13 11.36
C LEU A 37 39.26 14.93 10.16
N ALA A 38 40.52 15.41 10.21
CA ALA A 38 41.13 16.14 9.11
C ALA A 38 41.24 15.30 7.81
N GLY A 39 41.22 13.98 7.92
CA GLY A 39 41.23 13.07 6.79
C GLY A 39 39.89 12.93 6.08
N ILE A 40 38.77 13.09 6.77
CA ILE A 40 37.40 12.79 6.29
C ILE A 40 36.96 13.67 5.11
N PRO A 41 37.20 15.00 5.08
CA PRO A 41 36.64 15.88 4.05
C PRO A 41 37.05 15.55 2.61
N GLN A 42 38.09 14.76 2.39
CA GLN A 42 38.52 14.34 1.05
C GLN A 42 37.48 13.40 0.41
N SER A 43 36.94 12.46 1.17
CA SER A 43 35.88 11.54 0.75
C SER A 43 35.10 11.08 2.00
N PRO A 44 34.07 11.82 2.42
CA PRO A 44 33.38 11.55 3.69
C PRO A 44 32.74 10.16 3.76
N ALA A 45 32.31 9.59 2.64
CA ALA A 45 31.73 8.25 2.58
C ALA A 45 32.80 7.15 2.74
N ASP A 46 33.98 7.31 2.10
CA ASP A 46 35.03 6.30 2.14
C ASP A 46 35.84 6.35 3.44
N TYR A 47 35.96 7.54 4.03
CA TYR A 47 36.73 7.78 5.27
C TYR A 47 35.88 7.98 6.51
N ASP A 48 34.60 7.53 6.46
CA ASP A 48 33.77 7.48 7.66
C ASP A 48 34.35 6.48 8.68
N PRO A 49 34.85 6.94 9.85
CA PRO A 49 35.53 6.06 10.80
C PRO A 49 34.58 5.07 11.50
N ILE A 50 33.26 5.31 11.44
CA ILE A 50 32.25 4.43 12.01
C ILE A 50 31.96 3.27 11.07
N GLN A 51 31.88 3.53 9.77
CA GLN A 51 31.61 2.51 8.75
C GLN A 51 32.89 1.84 8.25
N ASN A 52 33.97 2.60 8.09
CA ASN A 52 35.20 2.20 7.42
C ASN A 52 36.47 2.59 8.22
N LEU A 53 36.55 2.19 9.51
CA LEU A 53 37.67 2.57 10.38
C LEU A 53 39.05 2.28 9.76
N LYS A 54 39.18 1.18 9.02
CA LYS A 54 40.45 0.81 8.37
C LYS A 54 40.89 1.84 7.33
N SER A 55 39.99 2.29 6.47
CA SER A 55 40.27 3.33 5.47
C SER A 55 40.55 4.68 6.12
N SER A 56 39.78 5.03 7.16
CA SER A 56 39.99 6.25 7.95
C SER A 56 41.36 6.28 8.62
N LYS A 57 41.81 5.15 9.17
CA LYS A 57 43.15 5.02 9.79
C LYS A 57 44.27 5.19 8.75
N VAL A 58 44.10 4.64 7.54
CA VAL A 58 45.08 4.86 6.46
C VAL A 58 45.16 6.35 6.13
N ARG A 59 44.01 7.02 6.01
CA ARG A 59 43.97 8.46 5.74
C ARG A 59 44.50 9.30 6.89
N GLN A 60 44.25 8.92 8.14
CA GLN A 60 44.85 9.53 9.33
C GLN A 60 46.38 9.47 9.29
N LEU A 61 46.96 8.32 8.86
CA LEU A 61 48.40 8.19 8.74
C LEU A 61 49.01 9.17 7.71
N GLU A 62 48.32 9.39 6.59
CA GLU A 62 48.75 10.39 5.59
C GLU A 62 48.73 11.81 6.20
N VAL A 63 47.71 12.16 6.98
CA VAL A 63 47.62 13.46 7.67
C VAL A 63 48.77 13.60 8.68
N LEU A 64 48.98 12.61 9.55
CA LEU A 64 50.04 12.61 10.53
C LEU A 64 51.45 12.70 9.89
N THR A 65 51.66 11.96 8.79
CA THR A 65 52.92 12.02 8.01
C THR A 65 53.14 13.42 7.43
N ALA A 66 52.09 14.04 6.90
CA ALA A 66 52.22 15.42 6.40
C ALA A 66 52.56 16.42 7.54
N MET A 67 52.01 16.24 8.73
CA MET A 67 52.30 17.06 9.91
C MET A 67 53.76 16.88 10.36
N VAL A 68 54.31 15.67 10.33
CA VAL A 68 55.76 15.40 10.60
C VAL A 68 56.63 16.08 9.57
N ASN A 69 56.35 15.92 8.29
CA ASN A 69 57.15 16.48 7.19
C ASN A 69 57.19 18.01 7.22
N GLN A 70 56.15 18.65 7.78
CA GLN A 70 56.06 20.08 7.95
C GLN A 70 56.58 20.58 9.33
N GLY A 71 57.04 19.68 10.16
CA GLY A 71 57.62 20.02 11.47
C GLY A 71 56.61 20.41 12.56
N TYR A 72 55.30 20.14 12.39
CA TYR A 72 54.27 20.42 13.37
C TYR A 72 54.30 19.45 14.57
N ILE A 73 54.67 18.19 14.31
CA ILE A 73 54.77 17.13 15.32
C ILE A 73 56.04 16.29 15.07
N SER A 74 56.50 15.56 16.11
CA SER A 74 57.58 14.59 15.98
C SER A 74 57.08 13.27 15.45
N GLU A 75 57.98 12.40 14.91
CA GLU A 75 57.65 11.04 14.50
C GLU A 75 57.09 10.20 15.64
N GLN A 76 57.56 10.40 16.87
CA GLN A 76 57.05 9.71 18.06
C GLN A 76 55.60 10.12 18.31
N GLN A 77 55.25 11.42 18.26
CA GLN A 77 53.89 11.89 18.44
C GLN A 77 52.95 11.34 17.35
N ALA A 78 53.41 11.27 16.11
CA ALA A 78 52.62 10.69 15.03
C ALA A 78 52.36 9.19 15.24
N THR A 79 53.38 8.46 15.72
CA THR A 79 53.26 7.03 16.01
C THR A 79 52.30 6.76 17.17
N ASP A 80 52.39 7.56 18.24
CA ASP A 80 51.51 7.46 19.41
C ASP A 80 50.04 7.74 19.00
N ALA A 81 49.82 8.83 18.27
CA ALA A 81 48.49 9.17 17.76
C ALA A 81 47.90 8.13 16.80
N TYR A 82 48.73 7.54 15.93
CA TYR A 82 48.26 6.47 15.05
C TYR A 82 47.84 5.20 15.79
N ASN A 83 48.58 4.83 16.85
CA ASN A 83 48.29 3.65 17.65
C ASN A 83 47.17 3.83 18.66
N GLU A 84 46.66 5.02 18.80
CA GLU A 84 45.56 5.30 19.72
C GLU A 84 44.26 4.58 19.30
N THR A 85 43.57 4.04 20.32
CA THR A 85 42.26 3.38 20.14
C THR A 85 41.15 4.39 20.35
N PHE A 86 40.35 4.63 19.31
CA PHE A 86 39.24 5.57 19.37
C PHE A 86 38.06 5.04 20.18
N LYS A 87 37.48 5.93 20.97
CA LYS A 87 36.18 5.73 21.60
C LYS A 87 35.18 6.65 20.93
N PHE A 88 34.46 6.12 19.95
CA PHE A 88 33.42 6.87 19.27
C PHE A 88 32.22 7.14 20.17
N ALA A 89 31.57 8.28 19.94
CA ALA A 89 30.30 8.62 20.58
C ALA A 89 29.21 7.59 20.19
N SER A 90 28.26 7.40 21.07
CA SER A 90 27.08 6.62 20.73
C SER A 90 26.35 7.30 19.56
N GLN A 91 26.11 6.57 18.48
CA GLN A 91 25.40 7.05 17.29
C GLN A 91 23.90 7.24 17.55
N ARG A 92 23.50 7.64 18.77
CA ARG A 92 22.11 7.99 19.05
C ARG A 92 21.80 9.35 18.43
N THR A 93 20.80 9.35 17.58
CA THR A 93 20.23 10.59 17.05
C THR A 93 19.26 11.12 18.08
N ASP A 94 19.57 12.24 18.72
CA ASP A 94 18.70 12.91 19.71
C ASP A 94 17.57 13.71 19.04
N ILE A 95 17.37 13.54 17.74
CA ILE A 95 16.27 14.17 16.99
C ILE A 95 14.96 13.49 17.40
N GLN A 96 14.00 14.25 17.88
CA GLN A 96 12.66 13.76 18.09
C GLN A 96 11.99 13.44 16.74
N ALA A 97 11.28 12.33 16.64
CA ALA A 97 10.64 11.86 15.42
C ALA A 97 11.57 11.83 14.18
N PRO A 98 12.74 11.17 14.24
CA PRO A 98 13.77 11.30 13.21
C PRO A 98 13.29 10.93 11.81
N HIS A 99 12.48 9.88 11.64
CA HIS A 99 11.92 9.51 10.35
C HIS A 99 11.07 10.62 9.72
N PHE A 100 10.25 11.29 10.52
CA PHE A 100 9.45 12.41 10.05
C PHE A 100 10.31 13.63 9.72
N VAL A 101 11.31 13.92 10.56
CA VAL A 101 12.25 15.04 10.32
C VAL A 101 13.00 14.84 9.01
N PHE A 102 13.54 13.65 8.78
CA PHE A 102 14.25 13.36 7.51
C PHE A 102 13.31 13.32 6.31
N TYR A 103 12.10 12.81 6.45
CA TYR A 103 11.09 12.91 5.41
C TYR A 103 10.79 14.37 5.01
N VAL A 104 10.60 15.26 6.00
CA VAL A 104 10.38 16.70 5.75
C VAL A 104 11.61 17.33 5.11
N ARG A 105 12.82 17.00 5.61
CA ARG A 105 14.09 17.47 5.03
C ARG A 105 14.18 17.12 3.55
N ASP A 106 13.93 15.88 3.20
CA ASP A 106 14.07 15.38 1.82
C ASP A 106 13.06 16.06 0.87
N LEU A 107 11.82 16.30 1.34
CA LEU A 107 10.83 17.07 0.59
C LEU A 107 11.29 18.53 0.35
N LEU A 108 11.86 19.17 1.36
CA LEU A 108 12.36 20.53 1.24
C LEU A 108 13.61 20.61 0.35
N GLU A 109 14.51 19.65 0.46
CA GLU A 109 15.69 19.56 -0.40
C GLU A 109 15.32 19.36 -1.88
N GLN A 110 14.34 18.50 -2.15
CA GLN A 110 13.79 18.31 -3.52
C GLN A 110 13.14 19.60 -4.05
N LYS A 111 12.43 20.34 -3.21
CA LYS A 111 11.68 21.54 -3.62
C LYS A 111 12.57 22.78 -3.77
N TYR A 112 13.52 23.00 -2.87
CA TYR A 112 14.27 24.24 -2.76
C TYR A 112 15.77 24.06 -2.99
N GLY A 113 16.27 22.83 -3.01
CA GLY A 113 17.69 22.50 -3.11
C GLY A 113 18.41 22.55 -1.76
N ALA A 114 19.52 21.80 -1.66
CA ALA A 114 20.29 21.63 -0.44
C ALA A 114 20.82 22.96 0.13
N ARG A 115 21.33 23.85 -0.75
CA ARG A 115 21.88 25.13 -0.33
C ARG A 115 20.87 26.00 0.41
N PHE A 116 19.66 26.11 -0.11
CA PHE A 116 18.59 26.87 0.52
C PHE A 116 18.21 26.30 1.90
N LEU A 117 18.16 24.98 2.01
CA LEU A 117 17.80 24.30 3.24
C LEU A 117 18.84 24.50 4.35
N TYR A 118 20.14 24.35 4.03
CA TYR A 118 21.22 24.37 5.02
C TYR A 118 21.78 25.77 5.31
N GLU A 119 21.70 26.71 4.36
CA GLU A 119 22.17 28.09 4.53
C GLU A 119 21.05 29.08 4.90
N GLY A 120 19.78 28.70 4.72
CA GLY A 120 18.64 29.60 4.83
C GLY A 120 18.23 30.00 6.26
N GLY A 121 18.74 29.33 7.30
CA GLY A 121 18.33 29.58 8.69
C GLY A 121 16.83 29.42 8.89
N LEU A 122 16.26 28.34 8.35
CA LEU A 122 14.82 28.13 8.23
C LEU A 122 14.20 27.61 9.54
N THR A 123 13.02 28.12 9.85
CA THR A 123 12.12 27.52 10.86
C THR A 123 10.94 26.89 10.12
N ILE A 124 10.79 25.56 10.26
CA ILE A 124 9.73 24.78 9.63
C ILE A 124 8.71 24.37 10.69
N LYS A 125 7.48 24.89 10.60
CA LYS A 125 6.36 24.45 11.41
C LYS A 125 5.68 23.28 10.71
N THR A 126 5.63 22.14 11.37
CA THR A 126 5.08 20.89 10.82
C THR A 126 3.69 20.58 11.35
N THR A 127 3.06 19.53 10.77
CA THR A 127 1.75 19.04 11.18
C THR A 127 1.82 18.00 12.30
N LEU A 128 3.03 17.51 12.63
CA LEU A 128 3.23 16.44 13.60
C LEU A 128 2.69 16.84 14.98
N ASP A 129 1.91 15.96 15.58
CA ASP A 129 1.55 16.01 16.99
C ASP A 129 2.56 15.18 17.79
N LEU A 130 3.43 15.85 18.54
CA LEU A 130 4.51 15.19 19.26
C LEU A 130 4.00 14.19 20.31
N GLY A 131 2.85 14.48 20.94
CA GLY A 131 2.25 13.57 21.92
C GLY A 131 1.74 12.28 21.25
N LEU A 132 1.10 12.40 20.07
CA LEU A 132 0.71 11.23 19.26
C LEU A 132 1.91 10.48 18.72
N GLN A 133 2.96 11.19 18.30
CA GLN A 133 4.19 10.61 17.78
C GLN A 133 4.91 9.76 18.83
N ASP A 134 5.12 10.31 20.02
CA ASP A 134 5.81 9.62 21.12
C ASP A 134 5.04 8.39 21.56
N GLN A 135 3.71 8.50 21.64
CA GLN A 135 2.86 7.36 21.99
C GLN A 135 2.84 6.30 20.88
N ALA A 136 2.80 6.71 19.61
CA ALA A 136 2.91 5.78 18.49
C ALA A 136 4.22 4.98 18.53
N GLN A 137 5.35 5.66 18.78
CA GLN A 137 6.66 5.03 18.91
C GLN A 137 6.67 4.00 20.06
N GLN A 138 6.15 4.38 21.22
CA GLN A 138 6.08 3.50 22.39
C GLN A 138 5.18 2.27 22.13
N ILE A 139 4.02 2.46 21.50
CA ILE A 139 3.11 1.35 21.19
C ILE A 139 3.76 0.38 20.20
N VAL A 140 4.40 0.88 19.13
CA VAL A 140 5.12 0.02 18.18
C VAL A 140 6.17 -0.81 18.91
N GLN A 141 7.03 -0.20 19.73
CA GLN A 141 8.05 -0.90 20.51
C GLN A 141 7.44 -1.94 21.47
N GLN A 142 6.44 -1.55 22.23
CA GLN A 142 5.83 -2.42 23.25
C GLN A 142 5.10 -3.60 22.65
N GLN A 143 4.36 -3.41 21.55
CA GLN A 143 3.62 -4.51 20.92
C GLN A 143 4.55 -5.49 20.21
N LEU A 144 5.60 -4.99 19.54
CA LEU A 144 6.61 -5.86 18.93
C LEU A 144 7.38 -6.65 19.98
N ALA A 145 7.69 -6.05 21.14
CA ALA A 145 8.37 -6.73 22.25
C ALA A 145 7.55 -7.88 22.88
N LYS A 146 6.22 -7.88 22.72
CA LYS A 146 5.35 -8.98 23.19
C LYS A 146 5.38 -10.21 22.27
N LEU A 147 5.83 -10.02 21.02
CA LEU A 147 5.87 -11.13 20.06
C LEU A 147 7.03 -12.07 20.38
N PRO A 148 6.78 -13.40 20.38
CA PRO A 148 7.87 -14.36 20.65
C PRO A 148 8.99 -14.23 19.62
N PRO A 149 10.28 -14.29 20.02
CA PRO A 149 11.42 -14.22 19.09
C PRO A 149 11.37 -15.26 17.96
N ALA A 150 10.77 -16.42 18.23
CA ALA A 150 10.56 -17.47 17.23
C ALA A 150 9.67 -17.04 16.04
N LYS A 151 8.90 -15.95 16.17
CA LYS A 151 8.09 -15.39 15.10
C LYS A 151 8.93 -14.63 14.06
N ASN A 152 10.18 -14.29 14.35
CA ASN A 152 11.08 -13.51 13.50
C ASN A 152 10.45 -12.19 13.04
N VAL A 153 9.94 -11.41 13.99
CA VAL A 153 9.31 -10.09 13.75
C VAL A 153 10.19 -9.05 14.41
N ASN A 154 10.87 -8.22 13.62
CA ASN A 154 11.89 -7.32 14.16
C ASN A 154 11.60 -5.84 13.96
N ASN A 155 10.76 -5.48 13.00
CA ASN A 155 10.45 -4.08 12.72
C ASN A 155 8.95 -3.81 12.57
N GLY A 156 8.56 -2.53 12.68
CA GLY A 156 7.18 -2.06 12.51
C GLY A 156 7.12 -0.55 12.33
N ALA A 157 6.10 -0.12 11.61
CA ALA A 157 5.88 1.28 11.26
C ALA A 157 4.42 1.66 11.43
N LEU A 158 4.17 2.97 11.67
CA LEU A 158 2.84 3.53 11.81
C LEU A 158 2.76 4.91 11.14
N VAL A 159 1.68 5.14 10.39
CA VAL A 159 1.30 6.44 9.85
C VAL A 159 -0.09 6.80 10.37
N ALA A 160 -0.25 8.02 10.89
CA ALA A 160 -1.55 8.56 11.29
C ALA A 160 -1.82 9.88 10.56
N LEU A 161 -2.99 10.00 9.95
CA LEU A 161 -3.41 11.14 9.14
C LEU A 161 -4.79 11.64 9.57
N ASP A 162 -4.98 12.96 9.48
CA ASP A 162 -6.33 13.54 9.44
C ASP A 162 -6.86 13.43 8.00
N PRO A 163 -7.93 12.67 7.74
CA PRO A 163 -8.44 12.48 6.38
C PRO A 163 -9.06 13.74 5.76
N LYS A 164 -9.44 14.74 6.56
CA LYS A 164 -10.06 15.99 6.11
C LYS A 164 -9.05 17.04 5.71
N THR A 165 -7.87 17.04 6.34
CA THR A 165 -6.82 18.04 6.11
C THR A 165 -5.59 17.48 5.41
N GLY A 166 -5.42 16.15 5.39
CA GLY A 166 -4.22 15.48 4.92
C GLY A 166 -3.02 15.60 5.88
N GLN A 167 -3.17 16.25 7.03
CA GLN A 167 -2.08 16.44 7.97
C GLN A 167 -1.53 15.12 8.49
N ILE A 168 -0.22 14.95 8.43
CA ILE A 168 0.49 13.82 9.03
C ILE A 168 0.63 14.13 10.53
N LEU A 169 -0.10 13.36 11.35
CA LEU A 169 -0.14 13.56 12.81
C LEU A 169 0.93 12.74 13.54
N ALA A 170 1.27 11.56 13.00
CA ALA A 170 2.37 10.74 13.48
C ALA A 170 2.98 9.94 12.31
N MET A 171 4.31 9.72 12.35
CA MET A 171 5.07 8.92 11.40
C MET A 171 6.20 8.18 12.13
N VAL A 172 5.98 6.91 12.41
CA VAL A 172 6.96 5.98 12.99
C VAL A 172 7.48 5.09 11.87
N GLY A 173 8.71 5.28 11.45
CA GLY A 173 9.30 4.55 10.31
C GLY A 173 9.92 3.22 10.69
N SER A 174 10.31 3.04 11.96
CA SER A 174 10.89 1.80 12.48
C SER A 174 10.61 1.63 13.97
N ARG A 175 10.84 0.42 14.49
CA ARG A 175 10.72 0.12 15.91
C ARG A 175 11.59 1.05 16.78
N ASP A 176 12.81 1.29 16.35
CA ASP A 176 13.75 2.23 16.98
C ASP A 176 14.73 2.74 15.91
N TYR A 177 14.81 4.06 15.76
CA TYR A 177 15.70 4.68 14.76
C TYR A 177 17.19 4.38 15.00
N ASN A 178 17.59 4.16 16.26
CA ASN A 178 18.98 3.94 16.66
C ASN A 178 19.33 2.45 16.84
N GLU A 179 18.43 1.53 16.47
CA GLU A 179 18.65 0.09 16.59
C GLU A 179 18.88 -0.56 15.23
N ASP A 180 19.96 -1.32 15.11
CA ASP A 180 20.28 -2.13 13.95
C ASP A 180 20.64 -3.56 14.40
N LEU A 181 20.12 -4.57 13.70
CA LEU A 181 20.53 -5.95 13.92
C LEU A 181 21.50 -6.39 12.82
N PRO A 182 22.57 -7.15 13.18
CA PRO A 182 23.63 -7.54 12.23
C PRO A 182 23.15 -8.33 11.00
N ASN A 183 22.01 -9.01 11.11
CA ASN A 183 21.40 -9.76 10.01
C ASN A 183 20.51 -8.90 9.11
N GLY A 184 20.39 -7.60 9.38
CA GLY A 184 19.58 -6.66 8.60
C GLY A 184 18.05 -6.80 8.76
N THR A 185 17.57 -7.67 9.65
CA THR A 185 16.12 -7.82 9.90
C THR A 185 15.55 -6.58 10.61
N MET A 186 16.39 -5.85 11.33
CA MET A 186 16.12 -4.53 11.88
C MET A 186 17.18 -3.56 11.38
N ASP A 187 16.76 -2.56 10.64
CA ASP A 187 17.50 -1.36 10.28
C ASP A 187 16.69 -0.17 10.78
N GLY A 188 17.21 0.49 11.80
CA GLY A 188 16.54 1.61 12.45
C GLY A 188 16.36 2.82 11.54
N LYS A 189 17.24 3.00 10.57
CA LYS A 189 17.20 4.12 9.63
C LYS A 189 16.29 3.87 8.41
N PHE A 190 15.88 2.62 8.20
CA PHE A 190 14.91 2.28 7.17
C PHE A 190 13.55 2.86 7.51
N ASN A 191 13.14 3.89 6.76
CA ASN A 191 11.80 4.47 6.91
C ASN A 191 10.76 3.63 6.16
N ALA A 192 10.17 2.64 6.83
CA ALA A 192 9.16 1.79 6.21
C ALA A 192 7.92 2.58 5.75
N THR A 193 7.60 3.76 6.34
CA THR A 193 6.39 4.51 5.97
C THR A 193 6.42 5.05 4.55
N THR A 194 7.60 5.24 3.97
CA THR A 194 7.81 5.74 2.61
C THR A 194 8.43 4.69 1.67
N ALA A 195 8.78 3.52 2.20
CA ALA A 195 9.32 2.43 1.40
C ALA A 195 8.21 1.72 0.61
N PRO A 196 8.48 1.29 -0.63
CA PRO A 196 7.57 0.45 -1.38
C PRO A 196 7.54 -0.96 -0.78
N LEU A 197 6.36 -1.39 -0.33
CA LEU A 197 6.13 -2.64 0.38
C LEU A 197 4.85 -3.30 -0.12
N GLN A 198 4.82 -4.63 -0.21
CA GLN A 198 3.64 -5.35 -0.65
C GLN A 198 2.51 -5.24 0.38
N PRO A 199 1.32 -4.70 0.00
CA PRO A 199 0.21 -4.47 0.93
C PRO A 199 -0.58 -5.74 1.29
N GLY A 200 -0.43 -6.83 0.54
CA GLY A 200 -1.25 -8.00 0.73
C GLY A 200 -2.74 -7.68 0.61
N SER A 201 -3.57 -8.37 1.39
CA SER A 201 -5.03 -8.20 1.38
C SER A 201 -5.53 -6.80 1.78
N SER A 202 -4.67 -5.88 2.26
CA SER A 202 -5.09 -4.49 2.48
C SER A 202 -5.35 -3.74 1.16
N PHE A 203 -4.97 -4.31 0.02
CA PHE A 203 -5.29 -3.77 -1.31
C PHE A 203 -6.73 -4.05 -1.75
N LYS A 204 -7.38 -5.10 -1.26
CA LYS A 204 -8.72 -5.56 -1.69
C LYS A 204 -9.82 -4.50 -1.74
N PRO A 205 -9.92 -3.53 -0.80
CA PRO A 205 -10.95 -2.49 -0.87
C PRO A 205 -10.98 -1.70 -2.18
N PHE A 206 -9.85 -1.56 -2.85
CA PHE A 206 -9.78 -0.79 -4.10
C PHE A 206 -10.43 -1.54 -5.28
N GLU A 207 -10.16 -2.83 -5.43
CA GLU A 207 -10.77 -3.66 -6.49
C GLU A 207 -12.27 -3.86 -6.29
N TYR A 208 -12.71 -4.07 -5.03
CA TYR A 208 -14.14 -4.11 -4.72
C TYR A 208 -14.82 -2.78 -5.01
N THR A 209 -14.15 -1.65 -4.71
CA THR A 209 -14.70 -0.33 -5.05
C THR A 209 -14.78 -0.14 -6.56
N ALA A 210 -13.76 -0.55 -7.33
CA ALA A 210 -13.78 -0.49 -8.78
C ALA A 210 -14.95 -1.31 -9.36
N ASP A 211 -15.28 -2.44 -8.76
CA ASP A 211 -16.39 -3.27 -9.21
C ASP A 211 -17.77 -2.72 -8.75
N PHE A 212 -17.84 -2.03 -7.61
CA PHE A 212 -19.04 -1.25 -7.24
C PHE A 212 -19.32 -0.14 -8.24
N LEU A 213 -18.29 0.54 -8.76
CA LEU A 213 -18.45 1.55 -9.81
C LEU A 213 -19.03 0.96 -11.11
N LYS A 214 -18.90 -0.35 -11.33
CA LYS A 214 -19.51 -1.10 -12.46
C LYS A 214 -20.93 -1.60 -12.16
N GLY A 215 -21.48 -1.30 -10.98
CA GLY A 215 -22.87 -1.63 -10.60
C GLY A 215 -23.01 -2.86 -9.70
N LYS A 216 -21.92 -3.48 -9.28
CA LYS A 216 -21.99 -4.50 -8.21
C LYS A 216 -22.35 -3.85 -6.88
N THR A 217 -22.80 -4.66 -5.94
CA THR A 217 -23.28 -4.23 -4.63
C THR A 217 -22.68 -5.10 -3.52
N PRO A 218 -22.74 -4.69 -2.26
CA PRO A 218 -22.31 -5.55 -1.15
C PRO A 218 -23.04 -6.91 -1.09
N ALA A 219 -24.27 -6.99 -1.62
CA ALA A 219 -25.06 -8.23 -1.73
C ALA A 219 -24.72 -9.06 -2.98
N SER A 220 -23.90 -8.55 -3.92
CA SER A 220 -23.47 -9.32 -5.10
C SER A 220 -22.79 -10.61 -4.67
N LEU A 221 -23.07 -11.69 -5.40
CA LEU A 221 -22.52 -13.01 -5.09
C LEU A 221 -21.25 -13.29 -5.87
N VAL A 222 -20.32 -13.99 -5.23
CA VAL A 222 -19.11 -14.53 -5.83
C VAL A 222 -18.89 -15.96 -5.33
N ASP A 223 -18.41 -16.83 -6.19
CA ASP A 223 -18.15 -18.23 -5.84
C ASP A 223 -16.74 -18.37 -5.25
N ASP A 224 -16.66 -18.79 -3.99
CA ASP A 224 -15.44 -19.20 -3.31
C ASP A 224 -15.29 -20.73 -3.43
N ALA A 225 -14.79 -21.15 -4.57
CA ALA A 225 -14.60 -22.55 -4.95
C ALA A 225 -13.21 -22.79 -5.53
N LYS A 226 -12.76 -24.03 -5.51
CA LYS A 226 -11.43 -24.43 -6.03
C LYS A 226 -11.24 -23.93 -7.47
N VAL A 227 -10.16 -23.17 -7.65
CA VAL A 227 -9.71 -22.69 -8.97
C VAL A 227 -8.83 -23.75 -9.62
N THR A 228 -9.08 -24.06 -10.87
CA THR A 228 -8.26 -25.00 -11.65
C THR A 228 -7.48 -24.28 -12.75
N ASN A 229 -8.16 -23.85 -13.82
CA ASN A 229 -7.54 -23.22 -14.98
C ASN A 229 -8.30 -21.94 -15.41
N GLU A 230 -8.89 -21.22 -14.45
CA GLU A 230 -9.71 -20.03 -14.74
C GLU A 230 -8.89 -18.76 -14.95
N PHE A 231 -7.64 -18.74 -14.48
CA PHE A 231 -6.77 -17.56 -14.49
C PHE A 231 -5.44 -17.88 -15.19
N PRO A 232 -5.37 -17.75 -16.53
CA PRO A 232 -4.13 -17.94 -17.26
C PRO A 232 -3.14 -16.80 -16.99
N ASN A 233 -1.87 -17.14 -16.80
CA ASN A 233 -0.73 -16.23 -16.77
C ASN A 233 -0.20 -15.98 -18.19
N PHE A 234 0.65 -14.94 -18.33
CA PHE A 234 1.28 -14.61 -19.61
C PHE A 234 2.23 -15.72 -20.14
N ASP A 235 2.78 -16.54 -19.26
CA ASP A 235 3.70 -17.65 -19.59
C ASP A 235 2.96 -18.97 -19.91
N GLY A 236 1.63 -18.95 -19.98
CA GLY A 236 0.80 -20.13 -20.23
C GLY A 236 0.54 -21.02 -19.02
N THR A 237 1.07 -20.68 -17.85
CA THR A 237 0.70 -21.32 -16.58
C THR A 237 -0.64 -20.78 -16.07
N PHE A 238 -1.14 -21.34 -14.97
CA PHE A 238 -2.40 -20.87 -14.38
C PHE A 238 -2.17 -20.41 -12.96
N TYR A 239 -2.63 -19.18 -12.65
CA TYR A 239 -2.69 -18.68 -11.29
C TYR A 239 -3.80 -19.39 -10.51
N ARG A 240 -3.45 -19.98 -9.36
CA ARG A 240 -4.36 -20.76 -8.51
C ARG A 240 -4.34 -20.24 -7.09
N PRO A 241 -5.07 -19.15 -6.81
CA PRO A 241 -5.16 -18.61 -5.46
C PRO A 241 -5.83 -19.60 -4.53
N GLU A 242 -5.39 -19.60 -3.26
CA GLU A 242 -6.01 -20.33 -2.17
C GLU A 242 -6.39 -19.37 -1.05
N ASN A 243 -7.47 -19.69 -0.32
CA ASN A 243 -7.80 -18.95 0.90
C ASN A 243 -6.78 -19.25 2.00
N TYR A 244 -6.65 -18.33 2.95
CA TYR A 244 -5.69 -18.45 4.04
C TYR A 244 -5.98 -19.69 4.92
N ASP A 245 -7.25 -19.93 5.23
CA ASP A 245 -7.72 -21.08 6.01
C ASP A 245 -7.73 -22.41 5.22
N LYS A 246 -7.32 -22.40 3.95
CA LYS A 246 -7.31 -23.55 3.02
C LYS A 246 -8.69 -24.18 2.77
N LYS A 247 -9.77 -23.44 3.00
CA LYS A 247 -11.16 -23.88 2.79
C LYS A 247 -11.82 -23.14 1.64
N TYR A 248 -12.93 -23.69 1.18
CA TYR A 248 -13.82 -23.11 0.19
C TYR A 248 -15.19 -22.89 0.85
N HIS A 249 -15.72 -21.65 0.75
CA HIS A 249 -16.94 -21.26 1.45
C HIS A 249 -18.18 -21.28 0.54
N GLY A 250 -18.02 -21.73 -0.70
CA GLY A 250 -19.10 -21.77 -1.69
C GLY A 250 -19.49 -20.36 -2.17
N ARG A 251 -20.76 -20.19 -2.46
CA ARG A 251 -21.25 -18.89 -2.92
C ARG A 251 -21.47 -17.93 -1.73
N VAL A 252 -20.74 -16.83 -1.73
CA VAL A 252 -20.77 -15.81 -0.67
C VAL A 252 -21.07 -14.42 -1.23
N THR A 253 -21.58 -13.51 -0.40
CA THR A 253 -21.77 -12.11 -0.78
C THR A 253 -20.43 -11.36 -0.78
N TYR A 254 -20.34 -10.23 -1.50
CA TYR A 254 -19.17 -9.35 -1.48
C TYR A 254 -18.87 -8.87 -0.05
N ARG A 255 -19.91 -8.56 0.75
CA ARG A 255 -19.75 -8.22 2.17
C ARG A 255 -19.01 -9.31 2.92
N THR A 256 -19.46 -10.55 2.82
CA THR A 256 -18.83 -11.70 3.49
C THR A 256 -17.43 -11.96 2.96
N ALA A 257 -17.24 -11.93 1.65
CA ALA A 257 -15.95 -12.19 1.03
C ALA A 257 -14.88 -11.17 1.42
N LEU A 258 -15.19 -9.87 1.36
CA LEU A 258 -14.27 -8.80 1.72
C LEU A 258 -14.04 -8.73 3.23
N GLY A 259 -15.12 -8.86 4.04
CA GLY A 259 -15.04 -8.86 5.50
C GLY A 259 -14.11 -9.93 6.03
N ASN A 260 -14.18 -11.14 5.49
CA ASN A 260 -13.30 -12.27 5.86
C ASN A 260 -12.02 -12.32 5.02
N SER A 261 -11.80 -11.37 4.13
CA SER A 261 -10.56 -11.31 3.34
C SER A 261 -10.29 -12.53 2.44
N PHE A 262 -11.32 -13.24 1.97
CA PHE A 262 -11.16 -14.41 1.12
C PHE A 262 -10.39 -14.08 -0.17
N ASN A 263 -9.44 -14.94 -0.54
CA ASN A 263 -8.52 -14.69 -1.65
C ASN A 263 -9.16 -15.01 -3.01
N ILE A 264 -9.81 -16.16 -3.12
CA ILE A 264 -10.42 -16.60 -4.39
C ILE A 264 -11.50 -15.61 -4.85
N PRO A 265 -12.44 -15.18 -3.99
CA PRO A 265 -13.38 -14.10 -4.31
C PRO A 265 -12.70 -12.82 -4.79
N ALA A 266 -11.64 -12.37 -4.11
CA ALA A 266 -10.92 -11.14 -4.44
C ALA A 266 -10.34 -11.18 -5.87
N VAL A 267 -9.71 -12.28 -6.25
CA VAL A 267 -9.18 -12.47 -7.61
C VAL A 267 -10.29 -12.46 -8.67
N LYS A 268 -11.46 -13.05 -8.37
CA LYS A 268 -12.63 -12.99 -9.25
C LYS A 268 -13.19 -11.57 -9.36
N VAL A 269 -13.25 -10.84 -8.25
CA VAL A 269 -13.68 -9.44 -8.22
C VAL A 269 -12.73 -8.57 -9.05
N LEU A 270 -11.41 -8.71 -8.90
CA LEU A 270 -10.45 -7.96 -9.72
C LEU A 270 -10.60 -8.29 -11.21
N LYS A 271 -10.84 -9.57 -11.56
CA LYS A 271 -11.09 -9.97 -12.94
C LYS A 271 -12.34 -9.27 -13.50
N ASP A 272 -13.43 -9.19 -12.73
CA ASP A 272 -14.67 -8.51 -13.11
C ASP A 272 -14.51 -6.99 -13.14
N ALA A 273 -13.85 -6.41 -12.13
CA ALA A 273 -13.54 -4.99 -12.05
C ALA A 273 -12.62 -4.53 -13.19
N GLY A 274 -11.64 -5.35 -13.54
CA GLY A 274 -10.58 -5.05 -14.48
C GLY A 274 -9.36 -4.40 -13.84
N ILE A 275 -8.17 -4.83 -14.23
CA ILE A 275 -6.89 -4.32 -13.72
C ILE A 275 -6.77 -2.83 -14.02
N HIS A 276 -7.02 -2.42 -15.26
CA HIS A 276 -6.93 -1.03 -15.70
C HIS A 276 -7.81 -0.08 -14.87
N GLN A 277 -9.08 -0.43 -14.67
CA GLN A 277 -10.02 0.38 -13.89
C GLN A 277 -9.61 0.47 -12.42
N THR A 278 -9.12 -0.64 -11.85
CA THR A 278 -8.62 -0.67 -10.48
C THR A 278 -7.38 0.19 -10.34
N LEU A 279 -6.44 0.13 -11.29
CA LEU A 279 -5.23 0.95 -11.30
C LEU A 279 -5.57 2.44 -11.43
N GLN A 280 -6.45 2.82 -12.35
CA GLN A 280 -6.91 4.21 -12.48
C GLN A 280 -7.54 4.73 -11.18
N LEU A 281 -8.35 3.89 -10.51
CA LEU A 281 -8.95 4.25 -9.23
C LEU A 281 -7.87 4.47 -8.17
N THR A 282 -6.92 3.55 -7.99
CA THR A 282 -5.86 3.66 -6.98
C THR A 282 -4.97 4.88 -7.22
N HIS A 283 -4.65 5.22 -8.46
CA HIS A 283 -3.93 6.45 -8.80
C HIS A 283 -4.74 7.70 -8.42
N SER A 284 -6.03 7.72 -8.73
CA SER A 284 -6.90 8.84 -8.34
C SER A 284 -6.98 9.01 -6.82
N MET A 285 -6.90 7.91 -6.07
CA MET A 285 -6.89 7.91 -4.62
C MET A 285 -5.52 8.21 -4.01
N GLY A 286 -4.44 8.26 -4.81
CA GLY A 286 -3.12 8.72 -4.41
C GLY A 286 -2.04 7.66 -4.28
N ILE A 287 -2.28 6.42 -4.66
CA ILE A 287 -1.23 5.40 -4.74
C ILE A 287 -0.39 5.67 -5.99
N SER A 288 0.89 5.98 -5.79
CA SER A 288 1.78 6.50 -6.84
C SER A 288 2.82 5.48 -7.35
N THR A 289 2.96 4.34 -6.68
CA THR A 289 4.06 3.40 -6.91
C THR A 289 3.80 2.39 -8.02
N ILE A 290 2.55 2.10 -8.36
CA ILE A 290 2.19 1.08 -9.36
C ILE A 290 2.02 1.76 -10.72
N ASN A 291 3.08 1.84 -11.53
CA ASN A 291 3.10 2.65 -12.76
C ASN A 291 3.14 1.86 -14.07
N ASP A 292 3.49 0.56 -14.03
CA ASP A 292 3.59 -0.27 -15.23
C ASP A 292 2.47 -1.32 -15.27
N GLU A 293 1.40 -1.01 -15.99
CA GLU A 293 0.26 -1.91 -16.15
C GLU A 293 0.62 -3.21 -16.88
N SER A 294 1.66 -3.19 -17.72
CA SER A 294 2.06 -4.36 -18.51
C SER A 294 2.58 -5.52 -17.66
N GLN A 295 3.01 -5.24 -16.43
CA GLN A 295 3.50 -6.21 -15.46
C GLN A 295 2.41 -6.69 -14.48
N LEU A 296 1.19 -6.16 -14.60
CA LEU A 296 0.12 -6.47 -13.65
C LEU A 296 -0.65 -7.71 -14.09
N GLY A 297 -0.85 -8.61 -13.14
CA GLY A 297 -1.68 -9.79 -13.26
C GLY A 297 -2.78 -9.84 -12.19
N LEU A 298 -3.55 -10.91 -12.18
CA LEU A 298 -4.62 -11.10 -11.18
C LEU A 298 -4.09 -11.30 -9.75
N SER A 299 -2.78 -11.53 -9.56
CA SER A 299 -2.13 -11.50 -8.25
C SER A 299 -2.19 -10.12 -7.57
N MET A 300 -2.39 -9.04 -8.36
CA MET A 300 -2.65 -7.70 -7.85
C MET A 300 -3.80 -7.67 -6.82
N ALA A 301 -4.82 -8.53 -6.97
CA ALA A 301 -5.91 -8.68 -6.01
C ALA A 301 -5.43 -9.07 -4.61
N LEU A 302 -4.30 -9.73 -4.51
CA LEU A 302 -3.69 -10.12 -3.23
C LEU A 302 -2.56 -9.19 -2.81
N GLY A 303 -2.44 -8.02 -3.46
CA GLY A 303 -1.45 -7.01 -3.14
C GLY A 303 -0.02 -7.43 -3.46
N SER A 304 0.22 -8.06 -4.60
CA SER A 304 1.56 -8.42 -5.08
C SER A 304 2.40 -7.21 -5.49
N ASN A 305 1.78 -6.08 -5.77
CA ASN A 305 2.44 -4.84 -6.18
C ASN A 305 2.71 -3.94 -4.98
N GLU A 306 3.88 -3.35 -4.96
CA GLU A 306 4.35 -2.56 -3.81
C GLU A 306 3.70 -1.18 -3.75
N VAL A 307 3.36 -0.76 -2.52
CA VAL A 307 2.84 0.57 -2.19
C VAL A 307 3.55 1.11 -0.95
N THR A 308 3.60 2.43 -0.78
CA THR A 308 4.10 2.97 0.48
C THR A 308 3.02 2.94 1.56
N PRO A 309 3.35 2.69 2.84
CA PRO A 309 2.38 2.82 3.93
C PRO A 309 1.72 4.20 3.99
N LEU A 310 2.43 5.25 3.65
CA LEU A 310 1.88 6.60 3.57
C LEU A 310 0.80 6.72 2.48
N ASP A 311 1.08 6.24 1.27
CA ASP A 311 0.14 6.33 0.14
C ASP A 311 -1.13 5.53 0.40
N ILE A 312 -0.99 4.25 0.80
CA ILE A 312 -2.16 3.41 1.04
C ILE A 312 -2.99 3.89 2.23
N THR A 313 -2.36 4.40 3.30
CA THR A 313 -3.08 5.00 4.44
C THR A 313 -3.84 6.26 3.99
N SER A 314 -3.22 7.11 3.18
CA SER A 314 -3.87 8.28 2.59
C SER A 314 -5.05 7.89 1.68
N ALA A 315 -4.90 6.83 0.89
CA ALA A 315 -5.97 6.31 0.03
C ALA A 315 -7.17 5.77 0.84
N TYR A 316 -6.93 5.15 2.01
CA TYR A 316 -8.01 4.82 2.95
C TYR A 316 -8.68 6.07 3.54
N GLY A 317 -7.95 7.16 3.67
CA GLY A 317 -8.49 8.48 4.04
C GLY A 317 -9.57 8.97 3.06
N VAL A 318 -9.51 8.57 1.79
CA VAL A 318 -10.56 8.87 0.81
C VAL A 318 -11.90 8.24 1.21
N PHE A 319 -11.89 6.99 1.69
CA PHE A 319 -13.12 6.35 2.20
C PHE A 319 -13.63 7.05 3.45
N ALA A 320 -12.74 7.41 4.40
CA ALA A 320 -13.08 8.13 5.63
C ALA A 320 -13.71 9.50 5.33
N ASN A 321 -13.26 10.17 4.26
CA ASN A 321 -13.67 11.52 3.87
C ASN A 321 -14.76 11.54 2.76
N GLY A 322 -15.62 10.52 2.73
CA GLY A 322 -16.76 10.49 1.80
C GLY A 322 -16.36 10.51 0.33
N GLY A 323 -15.26 9.89 -0.02
CA GLY A 323 -14.76 9.79 -1.40
C GLY A 323 -13.93 10.97 -1.87
N GLN A 324 -13.58 11.90 -0.98
CA GLN A 324 -12.74 13.06 -1.25
C GLN A 324 -11.29 12.78 -0.90
N ARG A 325 -10.38 12.98 -1.85
CA ARG A 325 -8.94 12.92 -1.63
C ARG A 325 -8.41 14.26 -1.14
N VAL A 326 -7.63 14.23 -0.08
CA VAL A 326 -6.77 15.31 0.38
C VAL A 326 -5.34 14.76 0.45
N PRO A 327 -4.36 15.33 -0.28
CA PRO A 327 -2.98 14.84 -0.27
C PRO A 327 -2.33 14.93 1.12
N PRO A 328 -1.43 13.99 1.47
CA PRO A 328 -0.68 14.08 2.71
C PRO A 328 0.13 15.38 2.80
N THR A 329 0.09 16.02 3.95
CA THR A 329 0.72 17.31 4.21
C THR A 329 1.52 17.25 5.49
N PRO A 330 2.87 17.43 5.44
CA PRO A 330 3.72 17.42 6.63
C PRO A 330 4.07 18.82 7.14
N ILE A 331 3.90 19.90 6.35
CA ILE A 331 4.40 21.24 6.63
C ILE A 331 3.24 22.25 6.70
N LEU A 332 3.23 23.08 7.75
CA LEU A 332 2.27 24.17 7.93
C LEU A 332 2.83 25.53 7.49
N SER A 333 4.10 25.82 7.79
CA SER A 333 4.75 27.06 7.34
C SER A 333 6.25 26.94 7.36
N ILE A 334 6.91 27.78 6.56
CA ILE A 334 8.35 27.95 6.50
C ILE A 334 8.63 29.45 6.68
N THR A 335 9.51 29.79 7.62
CA THR A 335 10.01 31.16 7.82
C THR A 335 11.53 31.17 7.77
N ASP A 336 12.10 32.29 7.36
CA ASP A 336 13.57 32.52 7.45
C ASP A 336 14.00 32.94 8.85
N TYR A 337 15.31 33.16 9.03
CA TYR A 337 15.90 33.58 10.30
C TYR A 337 15.41 34.98 10.79
N THR A 338 14.80 35.77 9.91
CA THR A 338 14.22 37.08 10.26
C THR A 338 12.76 36.95 10.71
N GLY A 339 12.17 35.77 10.59
CA GLY A 339 10.73 35.51 10.83
C GLY A 339 9.85 35.82 9.63
N LYS A 340 10.42 36.17 8.45
CA LYS A 340 9.66 36.40 7.24
C LYS A 340 9.12 35.05 6.71
N VAL A 341 7.81 35.00 6.43
CA VAL A 341 7.16 33.83 5.87
C VAL A 341 7.64 33.63 4.43
N ILE A 342 8.25 32.48 4.16
CA ILE A 342 8.66 32.00 2.85
C ILE A 342 7.52 31.23 2.21
N GLU A 343 6.90 30.33 2.98
CA GLU A 343 5.76 29.54 2.56
C GLU A 343 4.76 29.38 3.70
N GLN A 344 3.49 29.55 3.36
CA GLN A 344 2.35 29.25 4.24
C GLN A 344 1.51 28.19 3.55
N PHE A 345 1.32 27.05 4.22
CA PHE A 345 0.47 26.00 3.70
C PHE A 345 -0.96 26.53 3.48
N GLN A 346 -1.46 26.30 2.29
CA GLN A 346 -2.86 26.49 1.95
C GLN A 346 -3.47 25.11 1.78
N GLN A 347 -4.49 24.79 2.58
CA GLN A 347 -5.16 23.50 2.46
C GLN A 347 -5.71 23.33 1.03
N PRO A 348 -5.29 22.29 0.28
CA PRO A 348 -5.85 22.05 -1.05
C PRO A 348 -7.35 21.81 -0.95
N ALA A 349 -8.10 22.28 -1.94
CA ALA A 349 -9.50 21.91 -2.05
C ALA A 349 -9.59 20.37 -2.22
N PRO A 350 -10.44 19.69 -1.43
CA PRO A 350 -10.63 18.26 -1.57
C PRO A 350 -11.08 17.90 -3.00
N THR A 351 -10.49 16.86 -3.57
CA THR A 351 -10.86 16.35 -4.90
C THR A 351 -11.79 15.16 -4.75
N GLN A 352 -13.01 15.24 -5.27
CA GLN A 352 -13.94 14.11 -5.29
C GLN A 352 -13.44 13.06 -6.30
N VAL A 353 -12.95 11.92 -5.82
CA VAL A 353 -12.41 10.83 -6.66
C VAL A 353 -13.36 9.65 -6.79
N ILE A 354 -14.19 9.40 -5.78
CA ILE A 354 -15.33 8.47 -5.84
C ILE A 354 -16.56 9.14 -5.21
N LYS A 355 -17.76 8.78 -5.68
CA LYS A 355 -19.00 9.35 -5.07
C LYS A 355 -19.12 8.91 -3.61
N PRO A 356 -19.73 9.74 -2.73
CA PRO A 356 -19.88 9.42 -1.31
C PRO A 356 -20.59 8.09 -1.06
N GLU A 357 -21.49 7.69 -1.93
CA GLU A 357 -22.23 6.45 -1.84
C GLU A 357 -21.29 5.23 -1.89
N TYR A 358 -20.33 5.21 -2.80
CA TYR A 358 -19.39 4.09 -2.93
C TYR A 358 -18.38 4.04 -1.77
N ALA A 359 -17.92 5.21 -1.30
CA ALA A 359 -17.11 5.29 -0.09
C ALA A 359 -17.87 4.72 1.12
N TYR A 360 -19.18 5.01 1.22
CA TYR A 360 -20.02 4.49 2.28
C TYR A 360 -20.28 2.99 2.16
N LEU A 361 -20.48 2.43 0.95
CA LEU A 361 -20.57 0.97 0.77
C LEU A 361 -19.34 0.27 1.32
N MET A 362 -18.13 0.77 0.98
CA MET A 362 -16.87 0.22 1.48
C MET A 362 -16.78 0.35 3.00
N THR A 363 -17.04 1.54 3.55
CA THR A 363 -17.05 1.80 4.98
C THR A 363 -18.02 0.89 5.73
N SER A 364 -19.22 0.67 5.18
CA SER A 364 -20.24 -0.22 5.76
C SER A 364 -19.76 -1.67 5.86
N ILE A 365 -18.99 -2.16 4.90
CA ILE A 365 -18.44 -3.51 4.96
C ILE A 365 -17.30 -3.58 5.98
N LEU A 366 -16.35 -2.63 5.90
CA LEU A 366 -15.15 -2.65 6.73
C LEU A 366 -15.40 -2.31 8.21
N SER A 367 -16.55 -1.71 8.53
CA SER A 367 -16.97 -1.45 9.93
C SER A 367 -17.89 -2.51 10.51
N ASP A 368 -18.29 -3.51 9.73
CA ASP A 368 -19.22 -4.56 10.17
C ASP A 368 -18.46 -5.74 10.80
N ASP A 369 -18.48 -5.81 12.13
CA ASP A 369 -17.86 -6.92 12.87
C ASP A 369 -18.52 -8.27 12.56
N ASN A 370 -19.82 -8.30 12.22
CA ASN A 370 -20.49 -9.53 11.83
C ASN A 370 -20.01 -10.06 10.48
N ALA A 371 -19.66 -9.18 9.55
CA ALA A 371 -19.17 -9.58 8.23
C ALA A 371 -17.83 -10.32 8.28
N ARG A 372 -17.00 -10.08 9.31
CA ARG A 372 -15.63 -10.62 9.44
C ARG A 372 -15.49 -11.81 10.38
N GLN A 373 -16.60 -12.32 10.95
CA GLN A 373 -16.55 -13.30 12.04
C GLN A 373 -15.96 -14.66 11.69
N ILE A 374 -16.04 -15.09 10.42
CA ILE A 374 -15.54 -16.40 9.98
C ILE A 374 -14.03 -16.48 10.17
N GLU A 375 -13.31 -15.43 9.76
CA GLU A 375 -11.85 -15.38 9.81
C GLU A 375 -11.31 -14.80 11.12
N PHE A 376 -11.95 -13.74 11.66
CA PHE A 376 -11.37 -12.95 12.75
C PHE A 376 -12.10 -13.12 14.09
N GLY A 377 -13.23 -13.84 14.13
CA GLY A 377 -14.08 -13.92 15.32
C GLY A 377 -14.80 -12.60 15.64
N LYS A 378 -15.62 -12.63 16.71
CA LYS A 378 -16.30 -11.44 17.24
C LYS A 378 -15.42 -10.66 18.19
N ASN A 379 -15.60 -9.33 18.22
CA ASN A 379 -14.91 -8.43 19.16
C ASN A 379 -13.38 -8.61 19.13
N SER A 380 -12.83 -8.79 17.94
CA SER A 380 -11.39 -8.86 17.74
C SER A 380 -10.73 -7.49 17.98
N VAL A 381 -9.40 -7.42 17.97
CA VAL A 381 -8.64 -6.16 18.07
C VAL A 381 -8.94 -5.16 16.94
N LEU A 382 -9.79 -5.52 15.98
CA LEU A 382 -10.27 -4.63 14.93
C LEU A 382 -11.51 -3.82 15.32
N VAL A 383 -12.03 -4.02 16.53
CA VAL A 383 -13.21 -3.31 17.06
C VAL A 383 -12.78 -2.30 18.11
N LEU A 384 -13.14 -1.04 17.93
CA LEU A 384 -13.03 -0.03 18.98
C LEU A 384 -14.28 -0.07 19.86
N PRO A 385 -14.16 -0.09 21.21
CA PRO A 385 -15.26 -0.37 22.10
C PRO A 385 -16.34 0.73 22.13
N ASP A 386 -15.96 1.96 21.82
CA ASP A 386 -16.81 3.15 22.03
C ASP A 386 -17.32 3.81 20.72
N ARG A 387 -16.81 3.38 19.56
CA ARG A 387 -17.13 4.00 18.26
C ARG A 387 -16.93 3.06 17.09
N PRO A 388 -17.62 3.28 15.95
CA PRO A 388 -17.38 2.49 14.75
C PRO A 388 -16.01 2.83 14.12
N ALA A 389 -15.31 1.81 13.66
CA ALA A 389 -14.11 1.92 12.86
C ALA A 389 -14.18 0.96 11.68
N ALA A 390 -13.80 1.44 10.50
CA ALA A 390 -13.67 0.63 9.31
C ALA A 390 -12.21 0.17 9.19
N VAL A 391 -11.98 -1.15 9.14
CA VAL A 391 -10.64 -1.73 9.28
C VAL A 391 -10.43 -2.87 8.30
N LYS A 392 -9.23 -2.95 7.71
CA LYS A 392 -8.80 -4.05 6.85
C LYS A 392 -7.39 -4.51 7.23
N THR A 393 -7.22 -5.80 7.38
CA THR A 393 -5.92 -6.44 7.57
C THR A 393 -5.29 -6.82 6.24
N GLY A 394 -3.97 -6.91 6.21
CA GLY A 394 -3.18 -7.44 5.12
C GLY A 394 -2.14 -8.44 5.65
N THR A 395 -1.93 -9.50 4.89
CA THR A 395 -0.83 -10.45 5.10
C THR A 395 -0.31 -10.80 3.71
N THR A 396 0.98 -10.65 3.51
CA THR A 396 1.60 -11.01 2.23
C THR A 396 1.87 -12.51 2.17
N GLU A 397 2.04 -13.02 0.96
CA GLU A 397 2.54 -14.38 0.76
C GLU A 397 3.86 -14.58 1.52
N GLU A 398 4.09 -15.78 2.00
CA GLU A 398 5.28 -16.14 2.82
C GLU A 398 5.43 -15.32 4.12
N PHE A 399 4.40 -14.61 4.58
CA PHE A 399 4.43 -13.80 5.81
C PHE A 399 5.53 -12.73 5.85
N ARG A 400 5.88 -12.09 4.73
CA ARG A 400 6.93 -11.06 4.68
C ARG A 400 6.49 -9.75 5.30
N ALA A 401 5.20 -9.45 5.24
CA ALA A 401 4.62 -8.25 5.84
C ALA A 401 3.22 -8.49 6.39
N ASN A 402 2.92 -7.81 7.49
CA ASN A 402 1.58 -7.70 8.06
C ASN A 402 1.12 -6.26 8.02
N TRP A 403 -0.17 -6.06 7.77
CA TRP A 403 -0.80 -4.76 7.70
C TRP A 403 -2.09 -4.73 8.49
N THR A 404 -2.37 -3.58 9.08
CA THR A 404 -3.71 -3.21 9.54
C THR A 404 -3.92 -1.74 9.25
N ILE A 405 -4.91 -1.45 8.42
CA ILE A 405 -5.26 -0.07 8.05
C ILE A 405 -6.72 0.14 8.41
N GLY A 406 -6.99 1.18 9.17
CA GLY A 406 -8.35 1.47 9.58
C GLY A 406 -8.57 2.94 9.88
N TYR A 407 -9.84 3.34 9.89
CA TYR A 407 -10.23 4.73 10.03
C TYR A 407 -11.54 4.92 10.78
N THR A 408 -11.68 6.10 11.36
CA THR A 408 -12.91 6.76 11.79
C THR A 408 -13.15 7.99 10.90
N PRO A 409 -14.22 8.76 11.06
CA PRO A 409 -14.42 9.98 10.28
C PRO A 409 -13.34 11.08 10.45
N SER A 410 -12.54 11.01 11.52
CA SER A 410 -11.54 12.04 11.88
C SER A 410 -10.09 11.55 11.97
N LEU A 411 -9.84 10.26 11.81
CA LEU A 411 -8.50 9.70 11.90
C LEU A 411 -8.35 8.47 11.03
N VAL A 412 -7.30 8.39 10.23
CA VAL A 412 -6.90 7.19 9.50
C VAL A 412 -5.51 6.77 9.93
N VAL A 413 -5.34 5.48 10.22
CA VAL A 413 -4.09 4.90 10.72
C VAL A 413 -3.74 3.66 9.93
N GLY A 414 -2.52 3.62 9.40
CA GLY A 414 -1.92 2.46 8.75
C GLY A 414 -0.73 1.96 9.54
N VAL A 415 -0.70 0.67 9.79
CA VAL A 415 0.38 -0.03 10.48
C VAL A 415 0.95 -1.12 9.58
N TRP A 416 2.26 -1.18 9.52
CA TRP A 416 3.03 -2.24 8.90
C TRP A 416 3.91 -2.92 9.95
N VAL A 417 4.08 -4.25 9.83
CA VAL A 417 4.99 -5.06 10.65
C VAL A 417 5.69 -6.06 9.75
N GLY A 418 7.00 -6.18 9.90
CA GLY A 418 7.83 -7.05 9.07
C GLY A 418 9.30 -7.01 9.46
N ASN A 419 10.18 -7.35 8.52
CA ASN A 419 11.62 -7.22 8.63
C ASN A 419 12.15 -6.23 7.59
N SER A 420 13.13 -5.40 7.94
CA SER A 420 13.68 -4.37 7.05
C SER A 420 14.31 -4.96 5.78
N ASN A 421 14.87 -6.17 5.86
CA ASN A 421 15.47 -6.92 4.75
C ASN A 421 14.47 -7.84 4.04
N HIS A 422 13.16 -7.73 4.31
CA HIS A 422 12.08 -8.54 3.75
C HIS A 422 12.16 -10.05 4.05
N GLU A 423 12.97 -10.48 5.03
CA GLU A 423 12.94 -11.89 5.46
C GLU A 423 11.54 -12.27 5.98
N PRO A 424 11.07 -13.51 5.67
CA PRO A 424 9.78 -13.97 6.14
C PRO A 424 9.68 -14.02 7.67
N MET A 425 8.57 -13.54 8.20
CA MET A 425 8.12 -13.82 9.55
C MET A 425 7.55 -15.25 9.62
N LYS A 426 7.29 -15.78 10.82
CA LYS A 426 6.82 -17.17 11.00
C LYS A 426 5.40 -17.22 11.55
N ASN A 427 4.45 -17.63 10.71
CA ASN A 427 3.06 -17.89 11.10
C ASN A 427 2.45 -16.74 11.93
N ILE A 428 2.52 -15.53 11.40
CA ILE A 428 1.91 -14.33 11.98
C ILE A 428 1.12 -13.60 10.91
N ILE A 429 -0.08 -13.20 11.24
CA ILE A 429 -1.00 -12.51 10.30
C ILE A 429 -1.28 -11.08 10.75
N GLY A 430 -1.93 -10.30 9.90
CA GLY A 430 -2.17 -8.89 10.14
C GLY A 430 -2.88 -8.58 11.47
N ILE A 431 -3.80 -9.45 11.88
CA ILE A 431 -4.51 -9.27 13.16
C ILE A 431 -3.63 -9.52 14.38
N ASP A 432 -2.58 -10.33 14.27
CA ASP A 432 -1.70 -10.68 15.39
C ASP A 432 -0.51 -9.72 15.51
N GLY A 433 0.02 -9.24 14.37
CA GLY A 433 1.18 -8.35 14.34
C GLY A 433 0.80 -6.87 14.35
N ALA A 434 0.19 -6.40 13.26
CA ALA A 434 -0.16 -4.99 13.08
C ALA A 434 -1.45 -4.59 13.82
N GLY A 435 -2.39 -5.53 14.02
CA GLY A 435 -3.70 -5.28 14.66
C GLY A 435 -3.61 -4.66 16.05
N PRO A 436 -2.84 -5.23 17.00
CA PRO A 436 -2.70 -4.68 18.34
C PRO A 436 -2.08 -3.28 18.37
N ILE A 437 -1.12 -3.00 17.47
CA ILE A 437 -0.51 -1.67 17.34
C ILE A 437 -1.56 -0.65 16.88
N TRP A 438 -2.32 -1.01 15.84
CA TRP A 438 -3.41 -0.17 15.33
C TRP A 438 -4.47 0.10 16.40
N HIS A 439 -4.91 -0.92 17.10
CA HIS A 439 -5.95 -0.84 18.14
C HIS A 439 -5.55 0.10 19.28
N ASP A 440 -4.39 -0.16 19.91
CA ASP A 440 -3.91 0.61 21.05
C ASP A 440 -3.67 2.08 20.67
N PHE A 441 -3.14 2.33 19.46
CA PHE A 441 -2.94 3.70 19.00
C PHE A 441 -4.26 4.42 18.72
N MET A 442 -5.22 3.76 18.08
CA MET A 442 -6.55 4.34 17.82
C MET A 442 -7.28 4.66 19.14
N GLU A 443 -7.25 3.76 20.12
CA GLU A 443 -7.83 4.02 21.44
C GLU A 443 -7.18 5.23 22.11
N TYR A 444 -5.84 5.30 22.09
CA TYR A 444 -5.13 6.44 22.67
C TYR A 444 -5.45 7.76 21.95
N ALA A 445 -5.34 7.78 20.64
CA ALA A 445 -5.49 8.98 19.84
C ALA A 445 -6.91 9.56 19.86
N LEU A 446 -7.91 8.69 20.09
CA LEU A 446 -9.33 9.05 20.11
C LEU A 446 -9.89 9.19 21.54
N LYS A 447 -9.08 8.92 22.56
CA LYS A 447 -9.50 9.03 23.96
C LYS A 447 -9.98 10.45 24.29
N GLY A 448 -11.17 10.54 24.84
CA GLY A 448 -11.79 11.84 25.21
C GLY A 448 -12.32 12.66 24.03
N LYS A 449 -12.18 12.18 22.79
CA LYS A 449 -12.80 12.81 21.61
C LYS A 449 -14.22 12.28 21.40
N PRO A 450 -15.15 13.09 20.84
CA PRO A 450 -16.50 12.63 20.53
C PRO A 450 -16.48 11.36 19.66
N ALA A 451 -17.40 10.43 19.92
CA ALA A 451 -17.60 9.23 19.11
C ALA A 451 -18.35 9.59 17.83
N GLU A 452 -17.61 9.95 16.77
CA GLU A 452 -18.19 10.28 15.46
C GLU A 452 -18.74 9.02 14.79
N GLN A 453 -19.88 9.19 14.09
CA GLN A 453 -20.51 8.15 13.27
C GLN A 453 -20.21 8.42 11.78
N PHE A 454 -20.09 7.36 10.99
CA PHE A 454 -20.00 7.50 9.53
C PHE A 454 -21.33 8.05 8.98
N VAL A 455 -21.26 9.13 8.23
CA VAL A 455 -22.45 9.77 7.67
C VAL A 455 -22.97 8.97 6.48
N LYS A 456 -24.20 8.48 6.60
CA LYS A 456 -24.89 7.78 5.52
C LYS A 456 -25.34 8.81 4.46
N PRO A 457 -24.85 8.73 3.21
CA PRO A 457 -25.30 9.62 2.14
C PRO A 457 -26.79 9.48 1.82
N PRO A 458 -27.47 10.55 1.37
CA PRO A 458 -28.92 10.53 1.13
C PRO A 458 -29.35 9.54 0.03
N ASN A 459 -28.45 9.19 -0.89
CA ASN A 459 -28.70 8.22 -1.95
C ASN A 459 -28.37 6.78 -1.56
N ILE A 460 -28.11 6.50 -0.28
CA ILE A 460 -27.99 5.13 0.25
C ILE A 460 -29.32 4.69 0.83
N VAL A 461 -29.84 3.60 0.32
CA VAL A 461 -31.03 2.90 0.83
C VAL A 461 -30.61 1.64 1.58
N THR A 462 -31.39 1.28 2.61
CA THR A 462 -31.25 0.02 3.34
C THR A 462 -32.38 -0.90 2.96
N MET A 463 -32.06 -2.16 2.65
CA MET A 463 -33.05 -3.16 2.25
C MET A 463 -32.68 -4.51 2.85
N ARG A 464 -33.70 -5.28 3.26
CA ARG A 464 -33.50 -6.64 3.73
C ARG A 464 -33.26 -7.58 2.55
N VAL A 465 -32.19 -8.35 2.59
CA VAL A 465 -31.80 -9.30 1.54
C VAL A 465 -31.53 -10.69 2.09
N SER A 466 -31.72 -11.69 1.26
CA SER A 466 -31.33 -13.07 1.55
C SER A 466 -29.81 -13.17 1.76
N SER A 467 -29.38 -13.82 2.82
CA SER A 467 -27.96 -14.10 3.06
C SER A 467 -27.37 -15.14 2.09
N VAL A 468 -28.23 -15.85 1.37
CA VAL A 468 -27.85 -16.91 0.42
C VAL A 468 -27.79 -16.40 -1.02
N THR A 469 -28.75 -15.55 -1.42
CA THR A 469 -28.90 -15.14 -2.81
C THR A 469 -28.64 -13.65 -3.05
N GLY A 470 -28.55 -12.82 -2.00
CA GLY A 470 -28.44 -11.36 -2.11
C GLY A 470 -29.71 -10.68 -2.68
N LEU A 471 -30.78 -11.43 -2.93
CA LEU A 471 -32.05 -10.96 -3.48
C LEU A 471 -33.07 -10.69 -2.36
N LEU A 472 -34.29 -10.24 -2.71
CA LEU A 472 -35.38 -10.06 -1.74
C LEU A 472 -35.72 -11.41 -1.08
N PRO A 473 -35.71 -11.54 0.25
CA PRO A 473 -35.87 -12.83 0.90
C PRO A 473 -37.31 -13.33 0.82
N ASN A 474 -37.46 -14.64 0.80
CA ASN A 474 -38.75 -15.30 1.02
C ASN A 474 -39.08 -15.37 2.53
N PRO A 475 -40.35 -15.55 2.91
CA PRO A 475 -40.71 -15.78 4.32
C PRO A 475 -39.92 -16.97 4.91
N GLY A 476 -39.27 -16.74 6.07
CA GLY A 476 -38.45 -17.76 6.74
C GLY A 476 -37.04 -17.96 6.18
N GLU A 477 -36.66 -17.24 5.13
CA GLU A 477 -35.33 -17.32 4.58
C GLU A 477 -34.33 -16.53 5.45
N PRO A 478 -33.12 -17.07 5.72
CA PRO A 478 -32.07 -16.32 6.39
C PRO A 478 -31.77 -15.02 5.66
N SER A 479 -31.81 -13.90 6.38
CA SER A 479 -31.73 -12.56 5.78
C SER A 479 -31.13 -11.54 6.73
N TYR A 480 -30.55 -10.48 6.16
CA TYR A 480 -29.95 -9.37 6.89
C TYR A 480 -30.24 -8.04 6.19
N GLU A 481 -30.00 -6.92 6.88
CA GLU A 481 -30.12 -5.59 6.28
C GLU A 481 -28.83 -5.25 5.53
N GLU A 482 -28.97 -4.84 4.25
CA GLU A 482 -27.88 -4.44 3.40
C GLU A 482 -28.09 -3.02 2.87
N VAL A 483 -26.99 -2.34 2.55
CA VAL A 483 -26.98 -0.98 2.01
C VAL A 483 -26.71 -0.98 0.51
N PHE A 484 -27.41 -0.12 -0.20
CA PHE A 484 -27.33 0.00 -1.66
C PHE A 484 -27.30 1.46 -2.09
N VAL A 485 -26.60 1.75 -3.17
CA VAL A 485 -26.84 3.00 -3.91
C VAL A 485 -28.25 2.94 -4.49
N LYS A 486 -29.06 3.97 -4.29
CA LYS A 486 -30.44 4.03 -4.77
C LYS A 486 -30.54 3.68 -6.25
N GLY A 487 -31.35 2.68 -6.58
CA GLY A 487 -31.51 2.14 -7.93
C GLY A 487 -30.70 0.87 -8.20
N THR A 488 -29.78 0.46 -7.31
CA THR A 488 -29.02 -0.79 -7.42
C THR A 488 -29.54 -1.91 -6.50
N GLU A 489 -30.53 -1.62 -5.66
CA GLU A 489 -31.18 -2.58 -4.79
C GLU A 489 -31.87 -3.70 -5.58
N PRO A 490 -31.90 -4.95 -5.08
CA PRO A 490 -32.55 -6.06 -5.77
C PRO A 490 -34.06 -5.84 -5.85
N ARG A 491 -34.63 -6.15 -7.04
CA ARG A 491 -36.09 -6.06 -7.30
C ARG A 491 -36.75 -7.42 -7.44
N THR A 492 -35.94 -8.49 -7.51
CA THR A 492 -36.42 -9.86 -7.67
C THR A 492 -36.34 -10.62 -6.36
N ARG A 493 -37.27 -11.54 -6.13
CA ARG A 493 -37.24 -12.42 -4.98
C ARG A 493 -36.21 -13.53 -5.14
N SER A 494 -35.72 -13.97 -4.00
CA SER A 494 -34.83 -15.14 -3.89
C SER A 494 -35.49 -16.37 -4.48
N ASN A 495 -34.71 -17.19 -5.14
CA ASN A 495 -35.09 -18.52 -5.60
C ASN A 495 -34.67 -19.62 -4.61
N TYR A 496 -34.23 -19.22 -3.42
CA TYR A 496 -33.86 -20.16 -2.35
C TYR A 496 -35.09 -20.88 -1.81
N TYR A 497 -35.04 -22.19 -1.78
CA TYR A 497 -36.10 -23.01 -1.21
C TYR A 497 -35.95 -23.09 0.31
N VAL A 498 -36.94 -22.58 1.02
CA VAL A 498 -37.06 -22.75 2.47
C VAL A 498 -37.93 -23.97 2.74
N ALA A 499 -37.38 -25.03 3.29
CA ALA A 499 -38.15 -26.21 3.66
C ALA A 499 -39.20 -25.81 4.70
N PRO A 500 -40.48 -26.22 4.52
CA PRO A 500 -41.53 -25.93 5.50
C PRO A 500 -41.18 -26.54 6.86
N THR A 501 -41.48 -25.81 7.92
CA THR A 501 -41.29 -26.31 9.29
C THR A 501 -42.25 -27.48 9.56
N ALA A 502 -41.94 -28.34 10.55
CA ALA A 502 -42.81 -29.42 10.96
C ALA A 502 -44.21 -28.93 11.30
N GLN A 503 -44.35 -27.75 11.93
CA GLN A 503 -45.63 -27.13 12.25
C GLN A 503 -46.41 -26.70 11.01
N GLN A 504 -45.72 -26.15 9.98
CA GLN A 504 -46.34 -25.80 8.70
C GLN A 504 -46.77 -27.03 7.92
N LEU A 505 -45.98 -28.11 7.92
CA LEU A 505 -46.34 -29.38 7.31
C LEU A 505 -47.56 -29.99 8.00
N GLN A 506 -47.60 -29.93 9.32
CA GLN A 506 -48.74 -30.44 10.10
C GLN A 506 -50.01 -29.60 9.88
N ALA A 507 -49.90 -28.27 9.82
CA ALA A 507 -51.02 -27.40 9.48
C ALA A 507 -51.55 -27.65 8.07
N THR A 508 -50.65 -27.86 7.10
CA THR A 508 -51.04 -28.23 5.71
C THR A 508 -51.73 -29.58 5.68
N ALA A 509 -51.19 -30.58 6.38
CA ALA A 509 -51.79 -31.92 6.45
C ALA A 509 -53.20 -31.88 7.08
N THR A 510 -53.36 -31.08 8.15
CA THR A 510 -54.67 -30.89 8.80
C THR A 510 -55.67 -30.20 7.87
N ALA A 511 -55.23 -29.17 7.13
CA ALA A 511 -56.09 -28.48 6.15
C ALA A 511 -56.49 -29.39 4.99
N VAL A 512 -55.55 -30.19 4.47
CA VAL A 512 -55.79 -31.17 3.40
C VAL A 512 -56.77 -32.26 3.88
N SER A 513 -56.61 -32.75 5.12
CA SER A 513 -57.54 -33.73 5.72
C SER A 513 -58.94 -33.15 5.89
N ALA A 514 -59.05 -31.92 6.41
CA ALA A 514 -60.34 -31.24 6.55
C ALA A 514 -61.06 -31.02 5.21
N TYR A 515 -60.28 -30.67 4.17
CA TYR A 515 -60.80 -30.55 2.79
C TYR A 515 -61.32 -31.88 2.23
N ALA A 516 -60.54 -32.94 2.41
CA ALA A 516 -60.91 -34.27 1.92
C ALA A 516 -62.20 -34.77 2.62
N THR A 517 -62.35 -34.52 3.93
CA THR A 517 -63.54 -34.85 4.70
C THR A 517 -64.76 -34.06 4.21
N ALA A 518 -64.66 -32.74 4.11
CA ALA A 518 -65.74 -31.89 3.61
C ALA A 518 -66.17 -32.25 2.18
N TYR A 519 -65.23 -32.57 1.32
CA TYR A 519 -65.50 -33.02 -0.04
C TYR A 519 -66.27 -34.38 -0.08
N ALA A 520 -65.83 -35.31 0.76
CA ALA A 520 -66.48 -36.65 0.84
C ALA A 520 -67.89 -36.59 1.41
N GLU A 521 -68.17 -35.65 2.35
CA GLU A 521 -69.43 -35.48 3.04
C GLU A 521 -70.37 -34.47 2.35
N GLY A 522 -69.93 -33.78 1.29
CA GLY A 522 -70.69 -32.74 0.62
C GLY A 522 -71.02 -31.54 1.49
N THR A 523 -70.22 -31.31 2.57
CA THR A 523 -70.43 -30.27 3.56
C THR A 523 -69.59 -29.02 3.27
N PRO A 524 -70.00 -27.82 3.69
CA PRO A 524 -69.17 -26.61 3.56
C PRO A 524 -67.87 -26.76 4.37
N LEU A 525 -66.76 -26.21 3.82
CA LEU A 525 -65.49 -26.19 4.51
C LEU A 525 -65.57 -25.53 5.88
N PRO A 526 -64.86 -26.02 6.92
CA PRO A 526 -64.82 -25.40 8.23
C PRO A 526 -64.36 -23.93 8.13
N PRO A 527 -64.86 -23.02 9.00
CA PRO A 527 -64.41 -21.62 9.02
C PRO A 527 -62.91 -21.52 9.23
N GLY A 528 -62.21 -20.77 8.37
CA GLY A 528 -60.76 -20.58 8.44
C GLY A 528 -59.95 -21.50 7.54
N VAL A 529 -60.52 -22.46 6.82
CA VAL A 529 -59.86 -23.26 5.79
C VAL A 529 -60.02 -22.56 4.46
N SER A 530 -58.96 -21.99 3.92
CA SER A 530 -58.92 -21.36 2.60
C SER A 530 -58.68 -22.38 1.50
N LEU A 531 -59.45 -22.28 0.40
CA LEU A 531 -59.28 -23.09 -0.80
C LEU A 531 -58.05 -22.73 -1.61
N THR A 532 -57.38 -21.63 -1.28
CA THR A 532 -56.08 -21.31 -1.88
C THR A 532 -54.99 -22.09 -1.12
N PRO A 533 -54.41 -23.15 -1.74
CA PRO A 533 -53.23 -23.76 -1.16
C PRO A 533 -52.18 -22.63 -0.97
N PRO A 534 -51.45 -22.60 0.16
CA PRO A 534 -50.28 -21.77 0.21
C PRO A 534 -49.46 -22.13 -1.04
N ALA A 535 -49.09 -21.14 -1.83
CA ALA A 535 -48.35 -21.39 -3.08
C ALA A 535 -47.15 -22.29 -2.76
N LEU A 536 -47.26 -23.56 -3.08
CA LEU A 536 -46.12 -24.47 -3.02
C LEU A 536 -45.08 -23.92 -3.98
N PRO A 537 -43.88 -23.58 -3.53
CA PRO A 537 -42.83 -23.19 -4.42
C PRO A 537 -42.64 -24.38 -5.39
N THR A 538 -42.72 -24.11 -6.68
CA THR A 538 -42.43 -25.08 -7.75
C THR A 538 -41.07 -25.71 -7.44
N PRO A 539 -40.95 -27.06 -7.40
CA PRO A 539 -39.66 -27.68 -7.22
C PRO A 539 -38.77 -27.24 -8.37
N LEU A 540 -37.71 -26.55 -8.10
CA LEU A 540 -36.63 -26.40 -9.09
C LEU A 540 -36.13 -27.80 -9.39
N GLY A 541 -36.22 -28.18 -10.67
CA GLY A 541 -35.65 -29.42 -11.18
C GLY A 541 -34.23 -29.60 -10.65
N THR A 542 -33.94 -30.83 -10.25
CA THR A 542 -32.58 -31.28 -9.94
C THR A 542 -31.59 -30.71 -10.96
N PRO A 543 -30.44 -30.21 -10.56
CA PRO A 543 -29.44 -29.74 -11.51
C PRO A 543 -29.03 -30.94 -12.39
N HIS A 544 -29.44 -30.93 -13.66
CA HIS A 544 -28.87 -31.80 -14.65
C HIS A 544 -27.37 -31.51 -14.76
N PRO A 545 -26.51 -32.51 -14.75
CA PRO A 545 -25.12 -32.31 -15.10
C PRO A 545 -25.04 -31.74 -16.52
N ALA A 546 -24.27 -30.70 -16.68
CA ALA A 546 -24.03 -30.01 -17.93
C ALA A 546 -23.64 -31.02 -19.02
N GLN A 547 -24.53 -31.24 -19.99
CA GLN A 547 -24.18 -31.88 -21.24
C GLN A 547 -23.42 -30.87 -22.08
N SER A 548 -22.19 -31.23 -22.40
CA SER A 548 -21.36 -30.53 -23.38
C SER A 548 -22.07 -30.54 -24.75
N PRO A 549 -22.10 -29.45 -25.50
CA PRO A 549 -22.58 -29.48 -26.88
C PRO A 549 -21.55 -30.17 -27.77
N LEU A 550 -22.00 -31.20 -28.47
CA LEU A 550 -21.29 -31.82 -29.57
C LEU A 550 -21.14 -30.84 -30.75
N PRO A 551 -20.07 -30.94 -31.55
CA PRO A 551 -19.81 -30.04 -32.65
C PRO A 551 -20.69 -30.41 -33.85
N SER A 552 -21.44 -29.46 -34.37
CA SER A 552 -22.09 -29.57 -35.67
C SER A 552 -21.21 -28.96 -36.76
N ASN A 553 -20.91 -29.78 -37.73
CA ASN A 553 -20.14 -29.48 -38.92
C ASN A 553 -21.02 -28.78 -40.00
N PRO A 554 -20.45 -28.06 -40.96
CA PRO A 554 -21.12 -27.06 -41.78
C PRO A 554 -21.56 -27.61 -43.15
N ALA A 555 -22.65 -27.10 -43.69
CA ALA A 555 -22.79 -27.06 -45.14
C ALA A 555 -23.87 -26.07 -45.63
N ALA A 556 -23.42 -25.16 -46.46
CA ALA A 556 -24.05 -24.61 -47.68
C ALA A 556 -25.47 -24.02 -47.57
N SER A 557 -25.79 -22.85 -48.07
CA SER A 557 -25.46 -22.16 -49.32
C SER A 557 -26.27 -20.85 -49.41
N ILE A 558 -25.63 -19.83 -49.94
CA ILE A 558 -26.06 -18.89 -50.98
C ILE A 558 -27.51 -18.33 -50.98
N ALA A 559 -27.65 -17.00 -50.81
CA ALA A 559 -28.04 -16.02 -51.82
C ALA A 559 -28.64 -14.74 -51.24
N ALA A 560 -28.02 -13.71 -51.66
CA ALA A 560 -28.53 -12.47 -52.30
C ALA A 560 -29.20 -11.37 -51.47
N SER A 561 -28.46 -10.27 -51.42
CA SER A 561 -28.80 -8.91 -51.85
C SER A 561 -29.95 -8.17 -51.19
N ALA A 562 -29.62 -7.13 -50.49
CA ALA A 562 -30.05 -5.76 -50.86
C ALA A 562 -29.44 -4.71 -49.93
N ALA A 563 -28.89 -3.67 -50.54
CA ALA A 563 -28.24 -2.52 -49.93
C ALA A 563 -29.24 -1.59 -49.22
N ALA A 564 -28.83 -1.07 -48.07
CA ALA A 564 -29.34 0.19 -47.56
C ALA A 564 -28.19 0.99 -46.94
N SER A 565 -28.01 2.22 -47.40
CA SER A 565 -26.97 3.18 -47.01
C SER A 565 -27.13 3.64 -45.58
N PRO A 566 -26.03 4.00 -44.87
CA PRO A 566 -26.09 4.51 -43.52
C PRO A 566 -26.38 6.02 -43.51
N PRO A 567 -26.99 6.56 -42.43
CA PRO A 567 -27.18 8.00 -42.24
C PRO A 567 -25.86 8.68 -41.81
N PRO A 568 -25.77 10.03 -41.98
CA PRO A 568 -24.53 10.78 -41.83
C PRO A 568 -24.07 10.91 -40.37
N ALA A 569 -22.76 10.84 -40.17
CA ALA A 569 -22.08 10.98 -38.90
C ALA A 569 -22.19 12.39 -38.31
N ALA A 570 -22.41 12.45 -36.98
CA ALA A 570 -22.30 13.66 -36.18
C ALA A 570 -20.82 14.07 -36.00
N PRO A 571 -20.51 15.36 -35.85
CA PRO A 571 -19.13 15.83 -35.82
C PRO A 571 -18.42 15.44 -34.49
N THR A 572 -17.25 14.87 -34.63
CA THR A 572 -16.29 14.57 -33.55
C THR A 572 -15.75 15.86 -32.93
N PRO A 573 -15.61 15.96 -31.60
CA PRO A 573 -14.87 17.05 -30.98
C PRO A 573 -13.38 16.94 -31.26
N VAL A 574 -12.81 18.03 -31.75
CA VAL A 574 -11.37 18.20 -32.01
C VAL A 574 -10.64 18.17 -30.66
N ALA A 575 -9.84 17.14 -30.45
CA ALA A 575 -8.86 17.11 -29.36
C ALA A 575 -7.69 18.01 -29.75
N THR A 576 -7.50 19.10 -29.02
CA THR A 576 -6.29 19.93 -29.06
C THR A 576 -5.13 19.12 -28.45
N SER A 577 -4.33 18.52 -29.31
CA SER A 577 -3.05 17.93 -28.93
C SER A 577 -2.03 19.05 -28.64
N ALA A 578 -1.37 18.94 -27.48
CA ALA A 578 -0.16 19.70 -27.18
C ALA A 578 0.92 19.42 -28.24
N PRO A 579 1.80 20.37 -28.58
CA PRO A 579 2.77 20.20 -29.66
C PRO A 579 3.78 19.12 -29.28
N LYS A 580 3.79 18.03 -30.02
CA LYS A 580 4.80 17.01 -30.02
C LYS A 580 6.06 17.60 -30.64
N LEU A 581 7.12 17.82 -29.87
CA LEU A 581 8.45 18.13 -30.38
C LEU A 581 8.91 16.95 -31.25
N ALA A 582 8.76 17.08 -32.55
CA ALA A 582 9.25 16.11 -33.52
C ALA A 582 10.73 16.38 -33.77
N GLY A 583 11.61 15.62 -33.15
CA GLY A 583 13.05 15.60 -33.44
C GLY A 583 13.62 14.21 -33.17
N LYS A 584 14.32 13.63 -34.15
CA LYS A 584 15.11 12.43 -33.89
C LYS A 584 16.42 12.83 -33.23
N ILE A 585 16.80 12.08 -32.20
CA ILE A 585 18.05 12.25 -31.44
C ILE A 585 18.99 11.11 -31.78
N THR A 586 20.27 11.42 -31.92
CA THR A 586 21.31 10.42 -32.15
C THR A 586 21.71 9.79 -30.81
N VAL A 587 21.62 8.47 -30.68
CA VAL A 587 22.05 7.74 -29.50
C VAL A 587 23.57 7.86 -29.32
N PRO A 588 24.08 8.36 -28.18
CA PRO A 588 25.52 8.51 -27.95
C PRO A 588 26.19 7.15 -27.74
N ASN A 589 27.49 7.10 -27.85
CA ASN A 589 28.28 5.94 -27.46
C ASN A 589 28.50 5.94 -25.95
N LEU A 590 27.91 4.98 -25.26
CA LEU A 590 27.97 4.81 -23.80
C LEU A 590 28.99 3.75 -23.38
N VAL A 591 29.45 2.91 -24.32
CA VAL A 591 30.41 1.82 -24.03
C VAL A 591 31.72 2.41 -23.56
N GLY A 592 32.23 1.93 -22.44
CA GLY A 592 33.43 2.44 -21.79
C GLY A 592 33.18 3.49 -20.70
N LEU A 593 31.95 4.01 -20.57
CA LEU A 593 31.59 4.95 -19.50
C LEU A 593 31.17 4.19 -18.23
N PRO A 594 31.44 4.71 -17.02
CA PRO A 594 30.77 4.27 -15.81
C PRO A 594 29.26 4.46 -15.93
N GLU A 595 28.45 3.55 -15.38
CA GLU A 595 26.98 3.57 -15.46
C GLU A 595 26.35 4.94 -15.11
N PRO A 596 26.74 5.64 -14.02
CA PRO A 596 26.17 6.95 -13.68
C PRO A 596 26.48 8.04 -14.73
N GLN A 597 27.63 7.96 -15.41
CA GLN A 597 27.99 8.89 -16.47
C GLN A 597 27.23 8.60 -17.77
N ALA A 598 26.94 7.34 -18.05
CA ALA A 598 26.09 6.92 -19.15
C ALA A 598 24.65 7.42 -18.99
N ASP A 599 24.09 7.31 -17.78
CA ASP A 599 22.77 7.85 -17.44
C ASP A 599 22.71 9.38 -17.60
N ALA A 600 23.70 10.10 -17.09
CA ALA A 600 23.79 11.55 -17.23
C ALA A 600 23.90 12.00 -18.71
N ALA A 601 24.65 11.25 -19.54
CA ALA A 601 24.77 11.52 -20.96
C ALA A 601 23.46 11.35 -21.74
N LEU A 602 22.65 10.35 -21.37
CA LEU A 602 21.30 10.14 -21.95
C LEU A 602 20.33 11.25 -21.58
N ARG A 603 20.23 11.58 -20.29
CA ARG A 603 19.35 12.64 -19.80
C ARG A 603 19.67 14.00 -20.38
N GLY A 604 20.96 14.30 -20.56
CA GLY A 604 21.44 15.57 -21.12
C GLY A 604 20.97 15.86 -22.54
N ILE A 605 20.51 14.84 -23.29
CA ILE A 605 20.06 14.96 -24.68
C ILE A 605 18.59 14.57 -24.88
N GLY A 606 17.84 14.33 -23.79
CA GLY A 606 16.41 14.00 -23.84
C GLY A 606 16.09 12.55 -24.14
N LEU A 607 17.05 11.62 -23.93
CA LEU A 607 16.84 10.18 -23.89
C LEU A 607 16.70 9.72 -22.44
N VAL A 608 16.15 8.52 -22.23
CA VAL A 608 16.00 7.95 -20.89
C VAL A 608 16.81 6.67 -20.74
N SER A 609 17.30 6.38 -19.54
CA SER A 609 17.93 5.10 -19.24
C SER A 609 16.89 3.99 -19.28
N GLY A 610 17.16 2.96 -20.08
CA GLY A 610 16.38 1.75 -20.18
C GLY A 610 16.80 0.71 -19.12
N SER A 611 16.56 -0.57 -19.43
CA SER A 611 16.99 -1.67 -18.56
C SER A 611 18.51 -1.73 -18.42
N VAL A 612 19.00 -1.89 -17.18
CA VAL A 612 20.41 -2.15 -16.88
C VAL A 612 20.55 -3.66 -16.61
N SER A 613 21.39 -4.33 -17.41
CA SER A 613 21.73 -5.73 -17.19
C SER A 613 23.21 -5.87 -16.87
N PHE A 614 23.58 -6.88 -16.10
CA PHE A 614 24.94 -7.11 -15.66
C PHE A 614 25.51 -8.37 -16.34
N SER A 615 26.73 -8.27 -16.89
CA SER A 615 27.42 -9.39 -17.54
C SER A 615 28.91 -9.37 -17.21
N ASN A 616 29.50 -10.57 -17.16
CA ASN A 616 30.94 -10.74 -16.95
C ASN A 616 31.53 -11.58 -18.09
N PRO A 617 31.63 -11.04 -19.32
CA PRO A 617 32.14 -11.80 -20.46
C PRO A 617 33.61 -12.13 -20.29
N THR A 618 33.97 -13.39 -20.56
CA THR A 618 35.35 -13.88 -20.56
C THR A 618 36.19 -13.09 -21.59
N GLY A 619 37.28 -12.46 -21.13
CA GLY A 619 38.19 -11.69 -21.98
C GLY A 619 37.95 -10.18 -22.04
N SER A 620 36.96 -9.64 -21.31
CA SER A 620 36.76 -8.18 -21.25
C SER A 620 37.72 -7.53 -20.24
N ASN A 621 38.53 -6.55 -20.67
CA ASN A 621 39.41 -5.74 -19.80
C ASN A 621 38.71 -4.50 -19.20
N ALA A 622 37.40 -4.32 -19.39
CA ALA A 622 36.67 -3.19 -18.81
C ALA A 622 36.66 -3.25 -17.29
N ALA A 623 36.66 -2.11 -16.61
CA ALA A 623 36.51 -2.04 -15.16
C ALA A 623 35.10 -2.45 -14.73
N VAL A 624 34.95 -2.97 -13.51
CA VAL A 624 33.61 -3.25 -12.89
C VAL A 624 32.80 -1.95 -12.83
N GLY A 625 31.49 -2.03 -13.11
CA GLY A 625 30.62 -0.85 -13.17
C GLY A 625 30.66 -0.06 -14.49
N THR A 626 31.42 -0.54 -15.49
CA THR A 626 31.53 0.12 -16.81
C THR A 626 30.57 -0.49 -17.82
N VAL A 627 29.92 0.33 -18.64
CA VAL A 627 29.04 -0.12 -19.73
C VAL A 627 29.88 -0.87 -20.80
N ILE A 628 29.50 -2.11 -21.08
CA ILE A 628 30.11 -3.00 -22.05
C ILE A 628 29.23 -3.29 -23.26
N GLY A 629 27.98 -2.81 -23.24
CA GLY A 629 27.03 -2.93 -24.35
C GLY A 629 25.84 -1.99 -24.17
N GLN A 630 25.21 -1.60 -25.27
CA GLN A 630 24.01 -0.77 -25.27
C GLN A 630 23.06 -1.13 -26.42
N ALA A 631 21.78 -0.84 -26.24
CA ALA A 631 20.75 -0.94 -27.27
C ALA A 631 19.69 0.16 -27.08
N PRO A 632 19.40 0.99 -28.13
CA PRO A 632 19.91 0.95 -29.49
C PRO A 632 21.43 1.23 -29.61
N ALA A 633 22.02 0.79 -30.72
CA ALA A 633 23.44 0.97 -30.97
C ALA A 633 23.84 2.45 -31.03
N PRO A 634 25.14 2.80 -30.76
CA PRO A 634 25.63 4.16 -30.93
C PRO A 634 25.39 4.67 -32.37
N GLY A 635 24.97 5.93 -32.51
CA GLY A 635 24.65 6.54 -33.81
C GLY A 635 23.22 6.27 -34.32
N ALA A 636 22.44 5.42 -33.67
CA ALA A 636 21.04 5.20 -34.04
C ALA A 636 20.20 6.48 -33.89
N GLN A 637 19.28 6.73 -34.82
CA GLN A 637 18.34 7.86 -34.77
C GLN A 637 17.04 7.42 -34.12
N VAL A 638 16.74 7.92 -32.94
CA VAL A 638 15.56 7.55 -32.14
C VAL A 638 14.72 8.78 -31.80
N GLU A 639 13.47 8.58 -31.40
CA GLU A 639 12.59 9.66 -30.92
C GLU A 639 13.01 10.14 -29.52
N VAL A 640 12.66 11.39 -29.19
CA VAL A 640 12.82 11.95 -27.84
C VAL A 640 12.14 11.02 -26.81
N SER A 641 12.77 10.86 -25.66
CA SER A 641 12.33 9.94 -24.59
C SER A 641 12.44 8.44 -24.91
N THR A 642 13.15 8.05 -25.98
CA THR A 642 13.47 6.64 -26.22
C THR A 642 14.38 6.09 -25.12
N ALA A 643 14.03 4.91 -24.59
CA ALA A 643 14.84 4.23 -23.58
C ALA A 643 16.06 3.54 -24.23
N VAL A 644 17.24 3.75 -23.63
CA VAL A 644 18.49 3.09 -24.05
C VAL A 644 18.91 2.10 -22.97
N ALA A 645 18.82 0.81 -23.27
CA ALA A 645 19.28 -0.26 -22.39
C ALA A 645 20.80 -0.38 -22.40
N VAL A 646 21.42 -0.67 -21.26
CA VAL A 646 22.86 -0.86 -21.12
C VAL A 646 23.21 -2.18 -20.45
N VAL A 647 24.35 -2.75 -20.86
CA VAL A 647 24.97 -3.92 -20.21
C VAL A 647 26.19 -3.43 -19.47
N VAL A 648 26.25 -3.66 -18.18
CA VAL A 648 27.33 -3.20 -17.29
C VAL A 648 28.19 -4.40 -16.86
N LYS A 649 29.49 -4.23 -16.80
CA LYS A 649 30.41 -5.26 -16.30
C LYS A 649 30.24 -5.44 -14.80
N ARG A 650 30.06 -6.70 -14.36
CA ARG A 650 29.91 -7.10 -12.97
C ARG A 650 31.25 -7.38 -12.33
#